data_a542fe27535d8887b61182aada571afa
#
_entry.id   a542fe27535d8887b61182aada571afa
#
_cell.length_a   1.000
_cell.length_b   1.000
_cell.length_c   1.000
_cell.angle_alpha   90.00
_cell.angle_beta   90.00
_cell.angle_gamma   90.00
#
_symmetry.space_group_name_H-M   'P 1'
#
loop_
_entity.id
_entity.type
_entity.pdbx_description
1 polymer ?
#
loop_
_entity_poly.entity_id
_entity_poly.type
_entity_poly.pdbx_seq_one_letter_code
_entity_poly.pdbx_strand_id
1 'polypeptide(L)'
;MTSSALPLAAPPRGVSWGIFALSLAILVLQIALTRLLSVVLWYHFAFVAISLAMLGLALAGIGLFLWPRLLAATPRLMPWYCRLAGLTMLAALAYVLFAAPTTSGASMLAGDIVVLYLVLLVPFTLAGFAVSALLAYHARHIGPLYARDLVGAGLGCLVVVPMLDFGGAPGAILGGVALLFASGALLASGRSRWIDFALLLATVGLLAANATTRLLEPNAMHGIPDGDPANGRPCEFAGWNSHSRIVVTKDSDWGKTINIDGHATTGMYRFDRTTTQAAVREQLPWMDLRAGSMPFVALGADSKPEVLLIGPGGGLDLLNAIYWGANITGVELNGLIHGLMTTSPFADYSGHVYSAPGVQVVHDEARSWVRRSERRFDLIQASMIDTWAATAGGAFALAENALYTVEAFLDYREHLSDRGLVHFMRWNEDPPRQSLRLLALVAEAMDRVGDADPERHVVVLEEPMFPNPGPPMASMLWSKQPFTPAALARLRATVDQRSKIGPVRILCWPGESHDNDLSRFLRAKDRAAFLATHEFEVSATTDDRPFFFHTVRFGDLIKPGHANAQNEEAVQVLGTVLLTVLVITLLAFVLPMLLTLRVASLGGAGKTTLRLGYFCCLGVGFMLVEIPLLQRFGLYMGHPTWSLSTVLGALLVGAGVGGMRTGRVDDEALPAAATRALLVILGGLLLTTLATPWLLSATLLWPFVARAALTAAVMAPLGYCLGQALPLGIRLLHRHGRDLVPWAWGLNGAASVLASILAVAIGMQVGFTAALVVGLGCYAVALLVVRRVA
;
A
#
# COMPACT_ATOMS: atom_id res chain seq x y z
N MET A 1 45.00 -20.77 1.77
CA MET A 1 44.78 -19.37 1.44
C MET A 1 44.97 -18.50 2.67
N THR A 2 45.92 -17.60 2.65
CA THR A 2 46.37 -16.78 3.80
C THR A 2 45.21 -16.00 4.41
N SER A 3 44.98 -16.22 5.70
CA SER A 3 44.08 -15.48 6.55
C SER A 3 44.42 -13.97 6.51
N SER A 4 43.81 -13.22 5.61
CA SER A 4 43.80 -11.76 5.71
C SER A 4 42.95 -11.42 6.95
N ALA A 5 43.64 -11.06 8.04
CA ALA A 5 43.02 -10.76 9.30
C ALA A 5 42.03 -9.60 9.10
N LEU A 6 40.73 -9.86 9.35
CA LEU A 6 39.70 -8.79 9.42
C LEU A 6 40.12 -7.77 10.45
N PRO A 7 39.85 -6.47 10.25
CA PRO A 7 40.34 -5.43 11.12
C PRO A 7 39.88 -5.64 12.55
N LEU A 8 40.85 -5.61 13.48
CA LEU A 8 40.61 -5.67 14.93
C LEU A 8 40.10 -4.34 15.49
N ALA A 9 40.41 -3.23 14.81
CA ALA A 9 40.05 -1.89 15.22
C ALA A 9 38.56 -1.57 14.98
N ALA A 10 37.99 -0.72 15.81
CA ALA A 10 36.63 -0.19 15.63
C ALA A 10 36.54 0.54 14.27
N PRO A 11 35.41 0.45 13.58
CA PRO A 11 35.21 1.13 12.30
C PRO A 11 35.37 2.64 12.45
N PRO A 12 36.04 3.31 11.50
CA PRO A 12 36.16 4.75 11.50
C PRO A 12 34.78 5.44 11.50
N ARG A 13 34.71 6.67 12.03
CA ARG A 13 33.44 7.43 12.05
C ARG A 13 32.83 7.59 10.66
N GLY A 14 33.64 7.73 9.61
CA GLY A 14 33.17 7.80 8.21
C GLY A 14 32.41 6.56 7.77
N VAL A 15 32.87 5.36 8.12
CA VAL A 15 32.17 4.09 7.84
C VAL A 15 30.83 4.04 8.56
N SER A 16 30.79 4.49 9.80
CA SER A 16 29.59 4.50 10.63
C SER A 16 28.49 5.43 10.09
N TRP A 17 28.84 6.62 9.65
CA TRP A 17 27.90 7.56 9.02
C TRP A 17 27.64 7.21 7.56
N GLY A 18 28.59 6.57 6.88
CA GLY A 18 28.42 6.10 5.52
C GLY A 18 27.33 5.02 5.43
N ILE A 19 27.36 3.99 6.32
CA ILE A 19 26.30 2.97 6.33
C ILE A 19 24.94 3.56 6.72
N PHE A 20 24.90 4.49 7.65
CA PHE A 20 23.67 5.20 8.02
C PHE A 20 23.05 5.93 6.81
N ALA A 21 23.85 6.74 6.09
CA ALA A 21 23.39 7.47 4.92
C ALA A 21 22.99 6.54 3.76
N LEU A 22 23.71 5.42 3.59
CA LEU A 22 23.42 4.39 2.59
C LEU A 22 22.04 3.74 2.82
N SER A 23 21.77 3.32 4.06
CA SER A 23 20.53 2.66 4.41
C SER A 23 19.33 3.61 4.40
N LEU A 24 19.55 4.85 4.81
CA LEU A 24 18.57 5.93 4.63
C LEU A 24 18.24 6.11 3.14
N ALA A 25 19.27 6.17 2.27
CA ALA A 25 19.09 6.28 0.82
C ALA A 25 18.29 5.11 0.23
N ILE A 26 18.59 3.86 0.62
CA ILE A 26 17.91 2.66 0.12
C ILE A 26 16.42 2.73 0.42
N LEU A 27 16.02 3.09 1.64
CA LEU A 27 14.61 3.18 2.01
C LEU A 27 13.89 4.33 1.31
N VAL A 28 14.54 5.49 1.20
CA VAL A 28 13.99 6.62 0.42
C VAL A 28 13.76 6.19 -1.03
N LEU A 29 14.76 5.55 -1.67
CA LEU A 29 14.66 5.09 -3.05
C LEU A 29 13.58 4.01 -3.22
N GLN A 30 13.49 3.09 -2.30
CA GLN A 30 12.46 2.03 -2.33
C GLN A 30 11.05 2.63 -2.31
N ILE A 31 10.76 3.51 -1.34
CA ILE A 31 9.42 4.10 -1.19
C ILE A 31 9.12 5.07 -2.33
N ALA A 32 10.09 5.90 -2.74
CA ALA A 32 9.91 6.81 -3.87
C ALA A 32 9.69 6.08 -5.20
N LEU A 33 10.41 4.95 -5.41
CA LEU A 33 10.22 4.11 -6.59
C LEU A 33 8.84 3.43 -6.58
N THR A 34 8.36 2.98 -5.42
CA THR A 34 6.99 2.45 -5.27
C THR A 34 5.97 3.47 -5.79
N ARG A 35 6.12 4.74 -5.40
CA ARG A 35 5.26 5.84 -5.87
C ARG A 35 5.38 6.09 -7.37
N LEU A 36 6.61 6.16 -7.88
CA LEU A 36 6.84 6.39 -9.32
C LEU A 36 6.20 5.29 -10.17
N LEU A 37 6.44 4.02 -9.82
CA LEU A 37 5.92 2.88 -10.58
C LEU A 37 4.40 2.83 -10.55
N SER A 38 3.76 3.17 -9.42
CA SER A 38 2.29 3.20 -9.33
C SER A 38 1.66 4.26 -10.21
N VAL A 39 2.35 5.37 -10.47
CA VAL A 39 1.87 6.46 -11.34
C VAL A 39 2.17 6.20 -12.81
N VAL A 40 3.38 5.73 -13.13
CA VAL A 40 3.83 5.57 -14.53
C VAL A 40 3.33 4.28 -15.16
N LEU A 41 3.19 3.22 -14.38
CA LEU A 41 2.77 1.91 -14.88
C LEU A 41 1.37 1.55 -14.41
N TRP A 42 1.25 0.96 -13.22
CA TRP A 42 0.01 0.63 -12.55
C TRP A 42 0.29 0.41 -11.06
N TYR A 43 -0.72 0.60 -10.20
CA TYR A 43 -0.58 0.41 -8.76
C TYR A 43 -0.04 -0.99 -8.37
N HIS A 44 -0.24 -2.01 -9.21
CA HIS A 44 0.30 -3.35 -8.99
C HIS A 44 1.84 -3.40 -8.97
N PHE A 45 2.51 -2.47 -9.65
CA PHE A 45 3.97 -2.44 -9.69
C PHE A 45 4.62 -1.93 -8.39
N ALA A 46 3.83 -1.46 -7.43
CA ALA A 46 4.34 -1.08 -6.12
C ALA A 46 5.08 -2.22 -5.40
N PHE A 47 4.62 -3.48 -5.53
CA PHE A 47 5.30 -4.65 -4.98
C PHE A 47 6.69 -4.88 -5.56
N VAL A 48 6.88 -4.50 -6.81
CA VAL A 48 8.15 -4.67 -7.51
C VAL A 48 9.25 -3.96 -6.75
N ALA A 49 9.03 -2.72 -6.33
CA ALA A 49 10.05 -1.92 -5.66
C ALA A 49 10.54 -2.54 -4.34
N ILE A 50 9.65 -3.17 -3.57
CA ILE A 50 10.01 -3.80 -2.30
C ILE A 50 10.77 -5.10 -2.53
N SER A 51 10.25 -5.95 -3.42
CA SER A 51 10.92 -7.18 -3.76
C SER A 51 12.32 -6.94 -4.34
N LEU A 52 12.49 -5.85 -5.12
CA LEU A 52 13.76 -5.43 -5.70
C LEU A 52 14.81 -5.05 -4.63
N ALA A 53 14.42 -4.22 -3.66
CA ALA A 53 15.34 -3.81 -2.60
C ALA A 53 15.81 -5.00 -1.76
N MET A 54 14.87 -5.86 -1.35
CA MET A 54 15.17 -7.05 -0.57
C MET A 54 16.00 -8.08 -1.36
N LEU A 55 15.63 -8.34 -2.61
CA LEU A 55 16.35 -9.28 -3.48
C LEU A 55 17.74 -8.76 -3.82
N GLY A 56 17.90 -7.46 -4.07
CA GLY A 56 19.21 -6.84 -4.33
C GLY A 56 20.18 -7.03 -3.16
N LEU A 57 19.73 -6.79 -1.94
CA LEU A 57 20.51 -7.05 -0.72
C LEU A 57 20.88 -8.54 -0.59
N ALA A 58 19.94 -9.43 -0.89
CA ALA A 58 20.14 -10.86 -0.82
C ALA A 58 21.14 -11.35 -1.86
N LEU A 59 21.04 -10.90 -3.12
CA LEU A 59 22.00 -11.22 -4.20
C LEU A 59 23.41 -10.75 -3.88
N ALA A 60 23.53 -9.58 -3.27
CA ALA A 60 24.83 -9.07 -2.85
C ALA A 60 25.49 -9.96 -1.78
N GLY A 61 24.72 -10.47 -0.81
CA GLY A 61 25.24 -11.42 0.20
C GLY A 61 25.83 -12.67 -0.45
N ILE A 62 25.14 -13.25 -1.44
CA ILE A 62 25.65 -14.41 -2.18
C ILE A 62 26.83 -14.06 -3.08
N GLY A 63 26.79 -12.92 -3.76
CA GLY A 63 27.89 -12.44 -4.57
C GLY A 63 29.19 -12.37 -3.75
N LEU A 64 29.14 -11.87 -2.52
CA LEU A 64 30.29 -11.82 -1.62
C LEU A 64 30.79 -13.23 -1.20
N PHE A 65 29.88 -14.21 -1.10
CA PHE A 65 30.25 -15.59 -0.84
C PHE A 65 30.92 -16.25 -2.03
N LEU A 66 30.35 -16.09 -3.23
CA LEU A 66 30.90 -16.68 -4.45
C LEU A 66 32.22 -16.05 -4.87
N TRP A 67 32.41 -14.77 -4.60
CA TRP A 67 33.64 -14.02 -4.89
C TRP A 67 34.27 -13.40 -3.64
N PRO A 68 34.94 -14.20 -2.77
CA PRO A 68 35.54 -13.71 -1.51
C PRO A 68 36.59 -12.60 -1.71
N ARG A 69 37.14 -12.49 -2.93
CA ARG A 69 38.05 -11.38 -3.30
C ARG A 69 37.38 -10.00 -3.19
N LEU A 70 36.08 -9.91 -3.42
CA LEU A 70 35.31 -8.67 -3.27
C LEU A 70 35.26 -8.22 -1.81
N LEU A 71 35.14 -9.18 -0.87
CA LEU A 71 35.13 -8.88 0.55
C LEU A 71 36.53 -8.36 1.02
N ALA A 72 37.60 -8.97 0.54
CA ALA A 72 38.96 -8.50 0.85
C ALA A 72 39.24 -7.10 0.29
N ALA A 73 38.60 -6.73 -0.84
CA ALA A 73 38.75 -5.43 -1.48
C ALA A 73 37.74 -4.36 -0.97
N THR A 74 36.93 -4.68 0.05
CA THR A 74 35.88 -3.81 0.62
C THR A 74 36.31 -2.34 0.77
N PRO A 75 37.46 -1.99 1.42
CA PRO A 75 37.82 -0.58 1.61
C PRO A 75 38.02 0.23 0.32
N ARG A 76 38.37 -0.47 -0.78
CA ARG A 76 38.58 0.16 -2.11
C ARG A 76 37.29 0.21 -2.92
N LEU A 77 36.41 -0.78 -2.77
CA LEU A 77 35.21 -0.94 -3.59
C LEU A 77 34.01 -0.16 -3.06
N MET A 78 33.96 0.16 -1.76
CA MET A 78 32.80 0.84 -1.14
C MET A 78 32.36 2.11 -1.85
N PRO A 79 33.25 3.09 -2.13
CA PRO A 79 32.83 4.29 -2.84
C PRO A 79 32.31 3.98 -4.25
N TRP A 80 32.88 2.96 -4.93
CA TRP A 80 32.44 2.56 -6.26
C TRP A 80 31.05 1.93 -6.24
N TYR A 81 30.73 1.11 -5.24
CA TYR A 81 29.38 0.55 -5.12
C TYR A 81 28.33 1.66 -4.94
N CYS A 82 28.59 2.66 -4.08
CA CYS A 82 27.68 3.78 -3.90
C CYS A 82 27.53 4.63 -5.18
N ARG A 83 28.65 4.92 -5.88
CA ARG A 83 28.63 5.65 -7.16
C ARG A 83 27.84 4.92 -8.24
N LEU A 84 28.14 3.65 -8.44
CA LEU A 84 27.46 2.85 -9.44
C LEU A 84 25.98 2.67 -9.11
N ALA A 85 25.63 2.47 -7.84
CA ALA A 85 24.24 2.42 -7.41
C ALA A 85 23.49 3.73 -7.73
N GLY A 86 24.11 4.89 -7.46
CA GLY A 86 23.52 6.20 -7.79
C GLY A 86 23.39 6.41 -9.31
N LEU A 87 24.44 6.15 -10.07
CA LEU A 87 24.41 6.31 -11.53
C LEU A 87 23.43 5.35 -12.21
N THR A 88 23.40 4.10 -11.78
CA THR A 88 22.42 3.12 -12.33
C THR A 88 20.99 3.45 -11.89
N MET A 89 20.78 4.05 -10.72
CA MET A 89 19.46 4.53 -10.33
C MET A 89 19.00 5.72 -11.18
N LEU A 90 19.89 6.65 -11.52
CA LEU A 90 19.59 7.74 -12.47
C LEU A 90 19.24 7.18 -13.86
N ALA A 91 19.98 6.19 -14.33
CA ALA A 91 19.69 5.52 -15.61
C ALA A 91 18.35 4.77 -15.55
N ALA A 92 18.06 4.10 -14.43
CA ALA A 92 16.79 3.42 -14.22
C ALA A 92 15.60 4.42 -14.14
N LEU A 93 15.78 5.56 -13.48
CA LEU A 93 14.79 6.65 -13.49
C LEU A 93 14.51 7.14 -14.90
N ALA A 94 15.57 7.40 -15.68
CA ALA A 94 15.43 7.83 -17.08
C ALA A 94 14.73 6.74 -17.92
N TYR A 95 15.05 5.46 -17.71
CA TYR A 95 14.37 4.35 -18.38
C TYR A 95 12.87 4.34 -18.06
N VAL A 96 12.50 4.43 -16.79
CA VAL A 96 11.08 4.41 -16.37
C VAL A 96 10.32 5.60 -16.94
N LEU A 97 10.92 6.79 -16.99
CA LEU A 97 10.24 7.99 -17.45
C LEU A 97 10.13 8.12 -18.97
N PHE A 98 11.13 7.62 -19.72
CA PHE A 98 11.26 7.92 -21.15
C PHE A 98 11.30 6.70 -22.07
N ALA A 99 11.57 5.51 -21.57
CA ALA A 99 11.79 4.33 -22.40
C ALA A 99 10.96 3.10 -21.99
N ALA A 100 10.41 3.06 -20.79
CA ALA A 100 9.53 1.97 -20.37
C ALA A 100 8.27 1.94 -21.24
N PRO A 101 7.78 0.75 -21.65
CA PRO A 101 6.55 0.63 -22.41
C PRO A 101 5.39 1.20 -21.61
N THR A 102 4.89 2.35 -22.00
CA THR A 102 3.66 2.93 -21.43
C THR A 102 2.49 2.39 -22.24
N THR A 103 1.76 1.46 -21.65
CA THR A 103 0.64 0.83 -22.35
C THR A 103 -0.63 1.67 -22.17
N SER A 104 -0.99 2.43 -23.20
CA SER A 104 -2.36 2.86 -23.38
C SER A 104 -3.20 1.65 -23.82
N GLY A 105 -3.73 0.87 -22.87
CA GLY A 105 -4.74 -0.15 -23.14
C GLY A 105 -4.25 -1.51 -23.69
N ALA A 106 -2.95 -1.74 -23.83
CA ALA A 106 -2.41 -3.06 -24.16
C ALA A 106 -1.65 -3.63 -22.95
N SER A 107 -1.86 -4.89 -22.62
CA SER A 107 -1.15 -5.58 -21.55
C SER A 107 0.37 -5.55 -21.81
N MET A 108 1.16 -5.16 -20.81
CA MET A 108 2.62 -5.31 -20.87
C MET A 108 2.96 -6.78 -21.14
N LEU A 109 3.84 -7.03 -22.10
CA LEU A 109 4.33 -8.37 -22.32
C LEU A 109 5.16 -8.82 -21.11
N ALA A 110 5.09 -10.09 -20.75
CA ALA A 110 5.88 -10.64 -19.63
C ALA A 110 7.39 -10.31 -19.77
N GLY A 111 7.90 -10.22 -21.01
CA GLY A 111 9.27 -9.79 -21.28
C GLY A 111 9.59 -8.37 -20.82
N ASP A 112 8.67 -7.42 -21.01
CA ASP A 112 8.87 -6.02 -20.60
C ASP A 112 8.92 -5.90 -19.08
N ILE A 113 8.07 -6.65 -18.37
CA ILE A 113 8.08 -6.73 -16.91
C ILE A 113 9.43 -7.26 -16.40
N VAL A 114 9.96 -8.31 -17.04
CA VAL A 114 11.27 -8.89 -16.68
C VAL A 114 12.40 -7.88 -16.92
N VAL A 115 12.40 -7.18 -18.06
CA VAL A 115 13.40 -6.15 -18.37
C VAL A 115 13.33 -5.02 -17.35
N LEU A 116 12.15 -4.49 -17.07
CA LEU A 116 11.95 -3.47 -16.04
C LEU A 116 12.49 -3.93 -14.69
N TYR A 117 12.14 -5.16 -14.29
CA TYR A 117 12.59 -5.75 -13.04
C TYR A 117 14.13 -5.81 -12.97
N LEU A 118 14.78 -6.28 -14.03
CA LEU A 118 16.24 -6.39 -14.07
C LEU A 118 16.94 -5.03 -14.07
N VAL A 119 16.43 -4.04 -14.80
CA VAL A 119 16.98 -2.67 -14.81
C VAL A 119 16.92 -2.06 -13.41
N LEU A 120 15.79 -2.21 -12.73
CA LEU A 120 15.60 -1.67 -11.39
C LEU A 120 16.34 -2.47 -10.29
N LEU A 121 16.64 -3.76 -10.52
CA LEU A 121 17.36 -4.61 -9.58
C LEU A 121 18.84 -4.22 -9.44
N VAL A 122 19.46 -3.73 -10.51
CA VAL A 122 20.90 -3.38 -10.54
C VAL A 122 21.28 -2.37 -9.46
N PRO A 123 20.64 -1.18 -9.33
CA PRO A 123 21.03 -0.19 -8.32
C PRO A 123 20.87 -0.73 -6.88
N PHE A 124 19.81 -1.49 -6.60
CA PHE A 124 19.62 -2.10 -5.27
C PHE A 124 20.65 -3.21 -4.98
N THR A 125 21.03 -3.99 -5.99
CA THR A 125 22.10 -5.00 -5.82
C THR A 125 23.46 -4.34 -5.52
N LEU A 126 23.79 -3.24 -6.19
CA LEU A 126 25.00 -2.48 -5.95
C LEU A 126 25.02 -1.83 -4.56
N ALA A 127 23.90 -1.22 -4.16
CA ALA A 127 23.73 -0.71 -2.79
C ALA A 127 23.82 -1.83 -1.75
N GLY A 128 23.22 -2.98 -2.07
CA GLY A 128 23.30 -4.20 -1.26
C GLY A 128 24.73 -4.71 -1.08
N PHE A 129 25.56 -4.67 -2.13
CA PHE A 129 27.00 -4.99 -2.02
C PHE A 129 27.70 -4.05 -1.03
N ALA A 130 27.37 -2.76 -1.03
CA ALA A 130 27.94 -1.81 -0.10
C ALA A 130 27.56 -2.14 1.35
N VAL A 131 26.27 -2.37 1.65
CA VAL A 131 25.78 -2.73 3.01
C VAL A 131 26.39 -4.06 3.46
N SER A 132 26.21 -5.13 2.66
CA SER A 132 26.62 -6.49 3.02
C SER A 132 28.13 -6.61 3.21
N ALA A 133 28.93 -5.93 2.35
CA ALA A 133 30.37 -5.96 2.47
C ALA A 133 30.85 -5.19 3.72
N LEU A 134 30.26 -4.03 4.04
CA LEU A 134 30.60 -3.27 5.26
C LEU A 134 30.32 -4.10 6.52
N LEU A 135 29.16 -4.73 6.59
CA LEU A 135 28.76 -5.55 7.75
C LEU A 135 29.63 -6.81 7.87
N ALA A 136 29.93 -7.49 6.75
CA ALA A 136 30.76 -8.68 6.74
C ALA A 136 32.24 -8.37 7.02
N TYR A 137 32.77 -7.28 6.47
CA TYR A 137 34.15 -6.85 6.69
C TYR A 137 34.42 -6.44 8.15
N HIS A 138 33.44 -5.82 8.80
CA HIS A 138 33.49 -5.43 10.21
C HIS A 138 32.68 -6.36 11.12
N ALA A 139 32.59 -7.66 10.83
CA ALA A 139 31.74 -8.63 11.52
C ALA A 139 31.93 -8.66 13.07
N ARG A 140 33.11 -8.30 13.59
CA ARG A 140 33.34 -8.18 15.04
C ARG A 140 32.60 -6.99 15.67
N HIS A 141 32.29 -5.95 14.91
CA HIS A 141 31.59 -4.74 15.33
C HIS A 141 30.20 -4.67 14.70
N ILE A 142 29.60 -5.82 14.36
CA ILE A 142 28.33 -5.90 13.63
C ILE A 142 27.20 -5.19 14.36
N GLY A 143 27.08 -5.33 15.68
CA GLY A 143 26.00 -4.74 16.44
C GLY A 143 25.86 -3.22 16.28
N PRO A 144 26.91 -2.42 16.53
CA PRO A 144 26.87 -0.97 16.31
C PRO A 144 26.66 -0.54 14.84
N LEU A 145 27.18 -1.30 13.87
CA LEU A 145 27.01 -0.99 12.46
C LEU A 145 25.59 -1.33 12.00
N TYR A 146 25.08 -2.48 12.39
CA TYR A 146 23.70 -2.90 12.12
C TYR A 146 22.68 -1.95 12.76
N ALA A 147 22.99 -1.43 13.94
CA ALA A 147 22.15 -0.41 14.57
C ALA A 147 22.07 0.85 13.72
N ARG A 148 23.19 1.33 13.16
CA ARG A 148 23.21 2.51 12.29
C ARG A 148 22.52 2.25 10.94
N ASP A 149 22.67 1.08 10.40
CA ASP A 149 21.94 0.58 9.23
C ASP A 149 20.43 0.71 9.43
N LEU A 150 19.91 0.07 10.48
CA LEU A 150 18.48 0.07 10.76
C LEU A 150 17.92 1.45 11.17
N VAL A 151 18.69 2.23 11.96
CA VAL A 151 18.25 3.60 12.32
C VAL A 151 18.25 4.50 11.08
N GLY A 152 19.24 4.37 10.19
CA GLY A 152 19.27 5.07 8.90
C GLY A 152 18.05 4.71 8.05
N ALA A 153 17.75 3.42 7.92
CA ALA A 153 16.57 2.93 7.21
C ALA A 153 15.28 3.46 7.83
N GLY A 154 15.12 3.37 9.16
CA GLY A 154 13.93 3.87 9.87
C GLY A 154 13.72 5.37 9.70
N LEU A 155 14.78 6.17 9.72
CA LEU A 155 14.69 7.61 9.42
C LEU A 155 14.38 7.87 7.94
N GLY A 156 14.85 7.02 7.03
CA GLY A 156 14.49 7.07 5.61
C GLY A 156 12.98 6.99 5.38
N CYS A 157 12.29 6.14 6.15
CA CYS A 157 10.82 6.04 6.11
C CYS A 157 10.11 7.36 6.49
N LEU A 158 10.69 8.13 7.42
CA LEU A 158 10.11 9.42 7.83
C LEU A 158 10.45 10.55 6.86
N VAL A 159 11.70 10.59 6.39
CA VAL A 159 12.21 11.67 5.52
C VAL A 159 11.62 11.61 4.12
N VAL A 160 11.27 10.42 3.62
CA VAL A 160 10.69 10.27 2.27
C VAL A 160 9.32 10.96 2.13
N VAL A 161 8.53 11.07 3.20
CA VAL A 161 7.20 11.69 3.15
C VAL A 161 7.30 13.16 2.72
N PRO A 162 8.02 14.05 3.43
CA PRO A 162 8.19 15.42 2.95
C PRO A 162 8.92 15.50 1.60
N MET A 163 9.83 14.56 1.28
CA MET A 163 10.46 14.55 -0.05
C MET A 163 9.45 14.29 -1.17
N LEU A 164 8.46 13.42 -0.94
CA LEU A 164 7.37 13.17 -1.88
C LEU A 164 6.41 14.37 -1.98
N ASP A 165 6.08 14.99 -0.85
CA ASP A 165 5.16 16.14 -0.82
C ASP A 165 5.75 17.37 -1.55
N PHE A 166 7.07 17.60 -1.42
CA PHE A 166 7.71 18.77 -2.03
C PHE A 166 8.31 18.53 -3.42
N GLY A 167 8.87 17.35 -3.67
CA GLY A 167 9.61 17.04 -4.90
C GLY A 167 8.97 16.00 -5.81
N GLY A 168 7.84 15.42 -5.37
CA GLY A 168 7.26 14.26 -6.04
C GLY A 168 8.15 13.02 -5.99
N ALA A 169 7.72 11.93 -6.64
CA ALA A 169 8.50 10.71 -6.68
C ALA A 169 9.85 10.88 -7.40
N PRO A 170 9.95 11.59 -8.54
CA PRO A 170 11.25 11.84 -9.18
C PRO A 170 12.20 12.64 -8.29
N GLY A 171 11.71 13.70 -7.62
CA GLY A 171 12.52 14.49 -6.69
C GLY A 171 13.00 13.69 -5.48
N ALA A 172 12.16 12.83 -4.90
CA ALA A 172 12.53 11.94 -3.82
C ALA A 172 13.61 10.92 -4.25
N ILE A 173 13.51 10.39 -5.49
CA ILE A 173 14.55 9.51 -6.06
C ILE A 173 15.88 10.28 -6.21
N LEU A 174 15.86 11.50 -6.75
CA LEU A 174 17.08 12.33 -6.82
C LEU A 174 17.68 12.58 -5.45
N GLY A 175 16.85 12.86 -4.44
CA GLY A 175 17.31 13.00 -3.05
C GLY A 175 17.95 11.72 -2.51
N GLY A 176 17.36 10.55 -2.78
CA GLY A 176 17.94 9.26 -2.43
C GLY A 176 19.29 9.01 -3.14
N VAL A 177 19.40 9.37 -4.41
CA VAL A 177 20.68 9.30 -5.18
C VAL A 177 21.73 10.25 -4.58
N ALA A 178 21.34 11.47 -4.21
CA ALA A 178 22.24 12.40 -3.53
C ALA A 178 22.79 11.80 -2.22
N LEU A 179 21.95 11.10 -1.45
CA LEU A 179 22.35 10.38 -0.24
C LEU A 179 23.32 9.22 -0.54
N LEU A 180 23.14 8.51 -1.67
CA LEU A 180 24.11 7.49 -2.11
C LEU A 180 25.49 8.10 -2.39
N PHE A 181 25.55 9.24 -3.09
CA PHE A 181 26.83 9.93 -3.35
C PHE A 181 27.42 10.54 -2.06
N ALA A 182 26.59 11.04 -1.15
CA ALA A 182 27.05 11.48 0.17
C ALA A 182 27.64 10.31 0.98
N SER A 183 27.01 9.14 0.95
CA SER A 183 27.58 7.92 1.53
C SER A 183 28.90 7.53 0.88
N GLY A 184 28.99 7.59 -0.45
CA GLY A 184 30.24 7.37 -1.19
C GLY A 184 31.36 8.31 -0.73
N ALA A 185 31.08 9.60 -0.55
CA ALA A 185 32.03 10.60 -0.07
C ALA A 185 32.53 10.33 1.36
N LEU A 186 31.65 9.85 2.24
CA LEU A 186 31.99 9.45 3.62
C LEU A 186 32.86 8.19 3.68
N LEU A 187 32.68 7.28 2.72
CA LEU A 187 33.41 6.01 2.62
C LEU A 187 34.70 6.15 1.82
N ALA A 188 34.82 7.17 1.00
CA ALA A 188 35.98 7.42 0.16
C ALA A 188 37.16 8.02 0.93
N SER A 189 38.38 7.71 0.51
CA SER A 189 39.64 8.27 1.02
C SER A 189 40.34 9.06 -0.06
N GLY A 190 41.13 10.07 0.37
CA GLY A 190 41.98 10.88 -0.52
C GLY A 190 41.19 11.65 -1.59
N ARG A 191 41.76 11.74 -2.81
CA ARG A 191 41.14 12.48 -3.93
C ARG A 191 39.85 11.87 -4.47
N SER A 192 39.62 10.59 -4.22
CA SER A 192 38.43 9.87 -4.71
C SER A 192 37.11 10.47 -4.19
N ARG A 193 37.09 11.06 -2.98
CA ARG A 193 35.87 11.68 -2.42
C ARG A 193 35.38 12.91 -3.22
N TRP A 194 36.29 13.61 -3.94
CA TRP A 194 35.88 14.75 -4.75
C TRP A 194 35.00 14.38 -5.93
N ILE A 195 35.11 13.11 -6.43
CA ILE A 195 34.23 12.59 -7.45
C ILE A 195 32.80 12.49 -6.87
N ASP A 196 32.68 11.96 -5.65
CA ASP A 196 31.37 11.81 -4.99
C ASP A 196 30.76 13.19 -4.67
N PHE A 197 31.59 14.17 -4.25
CA PHE A 197 31.10 15.54 -4.04
C PHE A 197 30.64 16.18 -5.36
N ALA A 198 31.33 15.97 -6.45
CA ALA A 198 30.91 16.49 -7.76
C ALA A 198 29.59 15.85 -8.22
N LEU A 199 29.43 14.54 -8.06
CA LEU A 199 28.18 13.83 -8.36
C LEU A 199 27.04 14.27 -7.44
N LEU A 200 27.30 14.45 -6.15
CA LEU A 200 26.34 14.99 -5.19
C LEU A 200 25.86 16.38 -5.61
N LEU A 201 26.79 17.30 -5.91
CA LEU A 201 26.44 18.66 -6.35
C LEU A 201 25.66 18.66 -7.67
N ALA A 202 26.06 17.82 -8.63
CA ALA A 202 25.32 17.68 -9.89
C ALA A 202 23.89 17.16 -9.66
N THR A 203 23.72 16.18 -8.75
CA THR A 203 22.40 15.64 -8.42
C THR A 203 21.54 16.66 -7.68
N VAL A 204 22.11 17.41 -6.74
CA VAL A 204 21.41 18.51 -6.04
C VAL A 204 21.03 19.60 -7.03
N GLY A 205 21.90 19.94 -7.99
CA GLY A 205 21.59 20.86 -9.09
C GLY A 205 20.44 20.36 -9.97
N LEU A 206 20.44 19.08 -10.31
CA LEU A 206 19.32 18.45 -11.05
C LEU A 206 18.02 18.44 -10.24
N LEU A 207 18.09 18.18 -8.92
CA LEU A 207 16.95 18.27 -8.03
C LEU A 207 16.35 19.69 -8.00
N ALA A 208 17.21 20.70 -7.87
CA ALA A 208 16.79 22.11 -7.90
C ALA A 208 16.19 22.50 -9.27
N ALA A 209 16.82 22.06 -10.37
CA ALA A 209 16.27 22.23 -11.72
C ALA A 209 14.90 21.55 -11.87
N ASN A 210 14.77 20.30 -11.39
CA ASN A 210 13.50 19.59 -11.46
C ASN A 210 12.39 20.28 -10.64
N ALA A 211 12.73 20.82 -9.46
CA ALA A 211 11.78 21.55 -8.63
C ALA A 211 11.23 22.82 -9.31
N THR A 212 12.02 23.46 -10.17
CA THR A 212 11.64 24.71 -10.88
C THR A 212 11.05 24.46 -12.26
N THR A 213 11.57 23.49 -13.01
CA THR A 213 11.22 23.26 -14.43
C THR A 213 10.35 22.03 -14.66
N ARG A 214 10.17 21.18 -13.62
CA ARG A 214 9.48 19.87 -13.72
C ARG A 214 10.02 18.98 -14.84
N LEU A 215 11.35 19.01 -15.04
CA LEU A 215 12.06 18.31 -16.12
C LEU A 215 11.80 16.78 -16.13
N LEU A 216 11.61 16.19 -14.96
CA LEU A 216 11.42 14.74 -14.77
C LEU A 216 9.96 14.37 -14.46
N GLU A 217 9.01 15.17 -14.89
CA GLU A 217 7.60 14.79 -14.78
C GLU A 217 7.26 13.65 -15.76
N PRO A 218 6.47 12.65 -15.32
CA PRO A 218 5.99 11.62 -16.21
C PRO A 218 5.11 12.20 -17.32
N ASN A 219 5.43 11.92 -18.58
CA ASN A 219 4.69 12.44 -19.72
C ASN A 219 3.40 11.67 -20.03
N ALA A 220 3.39 10.38 -19.72
CA ALA A 220 2.26 9.51 -20.01
C ALA A 220 1.62 9.04 -18.71
N MET A 221 0.30 9.09 -18.69
CA MET A 221 -0.54 8.42 -17.72
C MET A 221 -1.46 7.50 -18.51
N HIS A 222 -1.76 6.31 -18.01
CA HIS A 222 -2.52 5.28 -18.71
C HIS A 222 -3.77 5.86 -19.43
N GLY A 223 -3.71 6.01 -20.74
CA GLY A 223 -4.78 6.53 -21.56
C GLY A 223 -5.06 8.05 -21.50
N ILE A 224 -4.37 8.81 -20.64
CA ILE A 224 -4.48 10.28 -20.58
C ILE A 224 -3.07 10.85 -20.51
N PRO A 225 -2.45 11.20 -21.63
CA PRO A 225 -1.18 11.91 -21.64
C PRO A 225 -1.30 13.27 -20.96
N ASP A 226 -0.35 13.57 -20.04
CA ASP A 226 -0.24 14.92 -19.48
C ASP A 226 0.10 15.92 -20.59
N GLY A 227 -0.88 16.75 -20.92
CA GLY A 227 -0.66 17.78 -21.90
C GLY A 227 -0.37 17.27 -23.31
N ASP A 228 -0.91 16.09 -23.69
CA ASP A 228 -0.80 15.60 -25.06
C ASP A 228 -1.54 16.53 -26.00
N PRO A 229 -0.82 17.28 -26.87
CA PRO A 229 -1.45 18.17 -27.85
C PRO A 229 -2.33 17.42 -28.83
N ALA A 230 -2.10 16.12 -29.07
CA ALA A 230 -2.87 15.31 -29.99
C ALA A 230 -4.29 15.03 -29.48
N ASN A 231 -4.51 15.01 -28.16
CA ASN A 231 -5.83 14.80 -27.55
C ASN A 231 -6.54 16.13 -27.21
N GLY A 232 -5.92 17.28 -27.44
CA GLY A 232 -6.54 18.60 -27.25
C GLY A 232 -6.85 18.94 -25.77
N ARG A 233 -6.31 18.22 -24.81
CA ARG A 233 -6.54 18.40 -23.36
C ARG A 233 -5.24 18.72 -22.63
N PRO A 234 -4.68 19.92 -22.79
CA PRO A 234 -3.48 20.27 -22.03
C PRO A 234 -3.77 20.31 -20.53
N CYS A 235 -2.76 19.93 -19.76
CA CYS A 235 -2.78 19.97 -18.30
C CYS A 235 -2.76 21.42 -17.79
N GLU A 236 -3.65 21.78 -16.89
CA GLU A 236 -3.64 23.08 -16.20
C GLU A 236 -2.94 23.02 -14.85
N PHE A 237 -2.94 21.86 -14.23
CA PHE A 237 -2.26 21.62 -12.96
C PHE A 237 -1.71 20.20 -12.92
N ALA A 238 -0.50 20.06 -12.39
CA ALA A 238 0.05 18.78 -11.97
C ALA A 238 0.76 18.97 -10.63
N GLY A 239 0.50 18.10 -9.68
CA GLY A 239 1.09 18.16 -8.34
C GLY A 239 1.21 16.78 -7.72
N TRP A 240 2.18 16.65 -6.82
CA TRP A 240 2.42 15.44 -6.06
C TRP A 240 2.14 15.66 -4.59
N ASN A 241 1.65 14.64 -3.94
CA ASN A 241 1.74 14.48 -2.49
C ASN A 241 2.18 13.04 -2.16
N SER A 242 2.36 12.75 -0.90
CA SER A 242 2.74 11.42 -0.43
C SER A 242 1.70 10.33 -0.76
N HIS A 243 0.46 10.71 -1.11
CA HIS A 243 -0.64 9.80 -1.41
C HIS A 243 -0.79 9.55 -2.91
N SER A 244 -0.67 10.60 -3.74
CA SER A 244 -0.99 10.54 -5.16
C SER A 244 -0.31 11.63 -5.98
N ARG A 245 -0.37 11.47 -7.29
CA ARG A 245 -0.15 12.53 -8.26
C ARG A 245 -1.51 13.00 -8.80
N ILE A 246 -1.77 14.30 -8.68
CA ILE A 246 -3.01 14.91 -9.14
C ILE A 246 -2.73 15.73 -10.38
N VAL A 247 -3.52 15.51 -11.41
CA VAL A 247 -3.47 16.28 -12.66
C VAL A 247 -4.86 16.81 -12.97
N VAL A 248 -4.96 18.10 -13.30
CA VAL A 248 -6.21 18.70 -13.76
C VAL A 248 -6.08 19.02 -15.25
N THR A 249 -6.95 18.43 -16.05
CA THR A 249 -7.01 18.70 -17.50
C THR A 249 -7.76 19.99 -17.79
N LYS A 250 -7.50 20.58 -18.97
CA LYS A 250 -8.31 21.70 -19.46
C LYS A 250 -9.76 21.31 -19.71
N ASP A 251 -10.60 22.34 -19.83
CA ASP A 251 -12.03 22.22 -20.09
C ASP A 251 -12.34 21.29 -21.27
N SER A 252 -13.36 20.48 -21.06
CA SER A 252 -14.11 19.76 -22.08
C SER A 252 -15.56 20.26 -22.02
N ASP A 253 -16.42 19.79 -22.93
CA ASP A 253 -17.87 20.08 -22.91
C ASP A 253 -18.56 19.73 -21.57
N TRP A 254 -17.91 18.86 -20.75
CA TRP A 254 -18.41 18.36 -19.47
C TRP A 254 -17.72 18.96 -18.24
N GLY A 255 -16.78 19.90 -18.44
CA GLY A 255 -15.97 20.46 -17.36
C GLY A 255 -14.53 19.95 -17.34
N LYS A 256 -13.82 20.20 -16.23
CA LYS A 256 -12.46 19.72 -16.01
C LYS A 256 -12.46 18.32 -15.39
N THR A 257 -11.41 17.57 -15.67
CA THR A 257 -11.19 16.28 -15.04
C THR A 257 -10.00 16.36 -14.10
N ILE A 258 -10.20 15.97 -12.84
CA ILE A 258 -9.14 15.71 -11.88
C ILE A 258 -8.76 14.24 -12.03
N ASN A 259 -7.54 13.99 -12.45
CA ASN A 259 -6.98 12.65 -12.59
C ASN A 259 -6.07 12.33 -11.40
N ILE A 260 -6.21 11.14 -10.85
CA ILE A 260 -5.50 10.64 -9.68
C ILE A 260 -4.64 9.45 -10.12
N ASP A 261 -3.31 9.59 -10.09
CA ASP A 261 -2.32 8.58 -10.48
C ASP A 261 -2.53 7.97 -11.88
N GLY A 262 -3.24 8.66 -12.78
CA GLY A 262 -3.51 8.18 -14.14
C GLY A 262 -4.67 7.18 -14.27
N HIS A 263 -5.27 6.73 -13.20
CA HIS A 263 -6.22 5.62 -13.21
C HIS A 263 -7.62 6.00 -12.73
N ALA A 264 -7.71 6.79 -11.67
CA ALA A 264 -8.99 7.26 -11.17
C ALA A 264 -9.26 8.70 -11.62
N THR A 265 -10.52 9.01 -11.93
CA THR A 265 -10.89 10.33 -12.36
C THR A 265 -12.14 10.82 -11.62
N THR A 266 -12.18 12.12 -11.35
CA THR A 266 -13.38 12.78 -10.85
C THR A 266 -13.63 14.07 -11.62
N GLY A 267 -14.88 14.32 -12.00
CA GLY A 267 -15.26 15.49 -12.78
C GLY A 267 -15.45 16.73 -11.91
N MET A 268 -14.86 17.85 -12.31
CA MET A 268 -15.10 19.17 -11.76
C MET A 268 -16.01 19.94 -12.71
N TYR A 269 -17.24 20.16 -12.30
CA TYR A 269 -18.21 20.88 -13.11
C TYR A 269 -17.94 22.38 -13.08
N ARG A 270 -18.14 23.04 -14.23
CA ARG A 270 -18.11 24.49 -14.31
C ARG A 270 -19.40 25.08 -13.71
N PHE A 271 -19.24 25.98 -12.75
CA PHE A 271 -20.35 26.65 -12.11
C PHE A 271 -20.08 28.15 -12.03
N ASP A 272 -20.77 28.93 -12.85
CA ASP A 272 -20.45 30.35 -13.09
C ASP A 272 -20.95 31.32 -12.00
N ARG A 273 -21.55 30.81 -10.94
CA ARG A 273 -22.13 31.56 -9.83
C ARG A 273 -21.71 30.93 -8.49
N THR A 274 -21.93 31.65 -7.42
CA THR A 274 -21.85 31.02 -6.07
C THR A 274 -22.86 29.88 -5.98
N THR A 275 -22.42 28.72 -5.57
CA THR A 275 -23.22 27.49 -5.52
C THR A 275 -24.30 27.62 -4.44
N THR A 276 -25.55 27.76 -4.85
CA THR A 276 -26.74 27.73 -3.98
C THR A 276 -27.73 26.71 -4.51
N GLN A 277 -28.66 26.24 -3.68
CA GLN A 277 -29.67 25.28 -4.10
C GLN A 277 -30.48 25.77 -5.34
N ALA A 278 -30.90 27.04 -5.34
CA ALA A 278 -31.64 27.62 -6.45
C ALA A 278 -30.83 27.64 -7.75
N ALA A 279 -29.55 28.08 -7.66
CA ALA A 279 -28.65 28.11 -8.81
C ALA A 279 -28.34 26.72 -9.36
N VAL A 280 -28.17 25.72 -8.48
CA VAL A 280 -27.94 24.31 -8.90
C VAL A 280 -29.17 23.75 -9.62
N ARG A 281 -30.37 24.00 -9.09
CA ARG A 281 -31.63 23.54 -9.73
C ARG A 281 -31.85 24.22 -11.09
N GLU A 282 -31.50 25.50 -11.24
CA GLU A 282 -31.59 26.21 -12.50
C GLU A 282 -30.58 25.72 -13.55
N GLN A 283 -29.32 25.57 -13.16
CA GLN A 283 -28.23 25.21 -14.09
C GLN A 283 -28.17 23.69 -14.38
N LEU A 284 -28.53 22.84 -13.43
CA LEU A 284 -28.44 21.39 -13.51
C LEU A 284 -29.80 20.70 -13.21
N PRO A 285 -30.88 21.02 -14.00
CA PRO A 285 -32.23 20.52 -13.74
C PRO A 285 -32.33 18.99 -13.81
N TRP A 286 -31.42 18.34 -14.53
CA TRP A 286 -31.35 16.87 -14.69
C TRP A 286 -30.77 16.13 -13.49
N MET A 287 -30.35 16.84 -12.44
CA MET A 287 -29.65 16.25 -11.30
C MET A 287 -30.52 15.26 -10.53
N ASP A 288 -31.83 15.47 -10.48
CA ASP A 288 -32.81 14.57 -9.87
C ASP A 288 -32.91 13.18 -10.56
N LEU A 289 -32.50 13.12 -11.83
CA LEU A 289 -32.53 11.89 -12.62
C LEU A 289 -31.27 11.02 -12.46
N ARG A 290 -30.28 11.49 -11.70
CA ARG A 290 -29.05 10.71 -11.48
C ARG A 290 -29.24 9.59 -10.47
N ALA A 291 -28.42 8.53 -10.61
CA ALA A 291 -28.33 7.44 -9.62
C ALA A 291 -28.06 7.95 -8.20
N GLY A 292 -27.15 8.92 -8.08
CA GLY A 292 -26.84 9.58 -6.80
C GLY A 292 -28.00 10.31 -6.15
N SER A 293 -29.11 10.58 -6.86
CA SER A 293 -30.32 11.22 -6.34
C SER A 293 -31.30 10.21 -5.71
N MET A 294 -31.17 8.92 -5.99
CA MET A 294 -32.10 7.91 -5.48
C MET A 294 -32.26 7.92 -3.94
N PRO A 295 -31.19 8.06 -3.13
CA PRO A 295 -31.37 8.12 -1.68
C PRO A 295 -32.19 9.35 -1.23
N PHE A 296 -32.04 10.50 -1.90
CA PHE A 296 -32.83 11.70 -1.59
C PHE A 296 -34.32 11.51 -1.95
N VAL A 297 -34.59 10.84 -3.07
CA VAL A 297 -35.96 10.44 -3.47
C VAL A 297 -36.57 9.53 -2.39
N ALA A 298 -35.82 8.56 -1.87
CA ALA A 298 -36.28 7.67 -0.80
C ALA A 298 -36.61 8.43 0.49
N LEU A 299 -35.77 9.42 0.86
CA LEU A 299 -35.99 10.26 2.06
C LEU A 299 -37.16 11.25 1.89
N GLY A 300 -37.41 11.71 0.66
CA GLY A 300 -38.46 12.69 0.30
C GLY A 300 -37.88 14.09 0.09
N ALA A 301 -38.44 14.82 -0.88
CA ALA A 301 -37.93 16.08 -1.38
C ALA A 301 -37.79 17.21 -0.34
N ASP A 302 -38.67 17.24 0.67
CA ASP A 302 -38.71 18.28 1.71
C ASP A 302 -37.95 17.92 2.98
N SER A 303 -37.17 16.82 2.98
CA SER A 303 -36.56 16.24 4.18
C SER A 303 -35.40 17.03 4.75
N LYS A 304 -34.73 17.90 3.94
CA LYS A 304 -33.49 18.63 4.29
C LYS A 304 -32.51 17.74 5.06
N PRO A 305 -32.02 16.66 4.47
CA PRO A 305 -31.30 15.62 5.21
C PRO A 305 -29.91 16.09 5.66
N GLU A 306 -29.47 15.57 6.81
CA GLU A 306 -28.08 15.58 7.22
C GLU A 306 -27.32 14.52 6.42
N VAL A 307 -26.33 14.93 5.62
CA VAL A 307 -25.65 14.07 4.65
C VAL A 307 -24.16 14.00 4.95
N LEU A 308 -23.63 12.77 4.98
CA LEU A 308 -22.19 12.53 4.92
C LEU A 308 -21.82 12.06 3.51
N LEU A 309 -20.94 12.80 2.86
CA LEU A 309 -20.34 12.41 1.58
C LEU A 309 -18.90 11.95 1.78
N ILE A 310 -18.62 10.71 1.43
CA ILE A 310 -17.28 10.14 1.48
C ILE A 310 -16.63 10.34 0.11
N GLY A 311 -15.48 11.05 0.06
CA GLY A 311 -14.72 11.34 -1.17
C GLY A 311 -15.48 12.24 -2.16
N PRO A 312 -15.82 13.49 -1.82
CA PRO A 312 -16.54 14.38 -2.70
C PRO A 312 -15.79 14.73 -4.01
N GLY A 313 -14.47 14.58 -4.05
CA GLY A 313 -13.65 14.72 -5.26
C GLY A 313 -13.88 16.03 -5.98
N GLY A 314 -14.23 15.99 -7.27
CA GLY A 314 -14.54 17.18 -8.08
C GLY A 314 -15.89 17.86 -7.77
N GLY A 315 -16.65 17.37 -6.78
CA GLY A 315 -17.83 18.05 -6.22
C GLY A 315 -19.17 17.66 -6.84
N LEU A 316 -19.24 16.64 -7.67
CA LEU A 316 -20.50 16.25 -8.34
C LEU A 316 -21.56 15.76 -7.35
N ASP A 317 -21.18 14.97 -6.34
CA ASP A 317 -22.10 14.53 -5.29
C ASP A 317 -22.47 15.66 -4.32
N LEU A 318 -21.60 16.65 -4.13
CA LEU A 318 -21.94 17.88 -3.41
C LEU A 318 -23.04 18.66 -4.13
N LEU A 319 -22.88 18.88 -5.45
CA LEU A 319 -23.90 19.54 -6.27
C LEU A 319 -25.23 18.78 -6.21
N ASN A 320 -25.19 17.46 -6.24
CA ASN A 320 -26.38 16.62 -6.11
C ASN A 320 -27.07 16.82 -4.75
N ALA A 321 -26.32 16.78 -3.67
CA ALA A 321 -26.86 16.97 -2.33
C ALA A 321 -27.39 18.41 -2.11
N ILE A 322 -26.72 19.43 -2.67
CA ILE A 322 -27.18 20.84 -2.66
C ILE A 322 -28.49 20.97 -3.45
N TYR A 323 -28.63 20.28 -4.59
CA TYR A 323 -29.89 20.26 -5.35
C TYR A 323 -31.08 19.87 -4.47
N TRP A 324 -30.87 18.87 -3.59
CA TRP A 324 -31.88 18.38 -2.64
C TRP A 324 -32.03 19.22 -1.37
N GLY A 325 -31.20 20.25 -1.18
CA GLY A 325 -31.23 21.14 -0.01
C GLY A 325 -30.70 20.50 1.26
N ALA A 326 -29.75 19.59 1.16
CA ALA A 326 -29.14 18.89 2.28
C ALA A 326 -28.16 19.80 3.07
N ASN A 327 -27.97 19.47 4.35
CA ASN A 327 -26.83 19.90 5.14
C ASN A 327 -25.71 18.86 4.97
N ILE A 328 -24.56 19.29 4.46
CA ILE A 328 -23.56 18.37 3.91
C ILE A 328 -22.27 18.43 4.72
N THR A 329 -21.80 17.27 5.15
CA THR A 329 -20.40 17.07 5.57
C THR A 329 -19.72 16.21 4.55
N GLY A 330 -18.69 16.75 3.89
CA GLY A 330 -17.81 15.98 2.99
C GLY A 330 -16.53 15.59 3.71
N VAL A 331 -16.01 14.40 3.44
CA VAL A 331 -14.71 13.96 3.94
C VAL A 331 -13.83 13.59 2.75
N GLU A 332 -12.78 14.41 2.51
CA GLU A 332 -11.84 14.24 1.41
C GLU A 332 -10.47 13.82 1.94
N LEU A 333 -9.99 12.65 1.50
CA LEU A 333 -8.70 12.12 1.93
C LEU A 333 -7.52 12.86 1.30
N ASN A 334 -7.68 13.31 0.05
CA ASN A 334 -6.58 13.87 -0.72
C ASN A 334 -6.43 15.37 -0.49
N GLY A 335 -5.36 15.76 0.23
CA GLY A 335 -5.10 17.17 0.55
C GLY A 335 -4.88 18.05 -0.67
N LEU A 336 -4.38 17.54 -1.81
CA LEU A 336 -4.29 18.32 -3.05
C LEU A 336 -5.67 18.57 -3.66
N ILE A 337 -6.54 17.56 -3.71
CA ILE A 337 -7.91 17.74 -4.22
C ILE A 337 -8.65 18.74 -3.33
N HIS A 338 -8.58 18.55 -2.01
CA HIS A 338 -9.18 19.49 -1.06
C HIS A 338 -8.65 20.92 -1.28
N GLY A 339 -7.33 21.10 -1.43
CA GLY A 339 -6.69 22.39 -1.69
C GLY A 339 -7.14 23.00 -3.02
N LEU A 340 -7.18 22.22 -4.11
CA LEU A 340 -7.66 22.69 -5.42
C LEU A 340 -9.11 23.16 -5.36
N MET A 341 -9.98 22.41 -4.70
CA MET A 341 -11.42 22.74 -4.61
C MET A 341 -11.73 23.89 -3.65
N THR A 342 -10.75 24.31 -2.80
CA THR A 342 -10.91 25.42 -1.84
C THR A 342 -10.15 26.67 -2.21
N THR A 343 -9.25 26.62 -3.23
CA THR A 343 -8.42 27.78 -3.64
C THR A 343 -8.59 28.09 -5.12
N SER A 344 -8.56 29.41 -5.46
CA SER A 344 -8.58 29.86 -6.85
C SER A 344 -7.35 29.37 -7.63
N PRO A 345 -7.45 29.08 -8.94
CA PRO A 345 -8.62 29.38 -9.79
C PRO A 345 -9.71 28.26 -9.81
N PHE A 346 -9.45 27.08 -9.24
CA PHE A 346 -10.36 25.94 -9.37
C PHE A 346 -11.59 26.07 -8.47
N ALA A 347 -11.44 26.69 -7.30
CA ALA A 347 -12.59 27.02 -6.46
C ALA A 347 -13.56 27.96 -7.19
N ASP A 348 -13.04 29.00 -7.87
CA ASP A 348 -13.84 29.92 -8.67
C ASP A 348 -14.53 29.19 -9.83
N TYR A 349 -13.80 28.32 -10.52
CA TYR A 349 -14.33 27.50 -11.61
C TYR A 349 -15.50 26.63 -11.19
N SER A 350 -15.42 26.02 -9.99
CA SER A 350 -16.46 25.13 -9.44
C SER A 350 -17.55 25.87 -8.66
N GLY A 351 -17.57 27.21 -8.66
CA GLY A 351 -18.53 28.01 -7.91
C GLY A 351 -18.42 27.88 -6.41
N HIS A 352 -17.21 27.62 -5.90
CA HIS A 352 -16.93 27.42 -4.47
C HIS A 352 -17.76 26.29 -3.83
N VAL A 353 -17.97 25.19 -4.54
CA VAL A 353 -18.84 24.09 -4.10
C VAL A 353 -18.45 23.49 -2.75
N TYR A 354 -17.14 23.49 -2.39
CA TYR A 354 -16.66 22.98 -1.08
C TYR A 354 -16.98 23.90 0.08
N SER A 355 -17.29 25.16 -0.16
CA SER A 355 -17.65 26.16 0.84
C SER A 355 -19.04 26.78 0.56
N ALA A 356 -19.89 26.08 -0.18
CA ALA A 356 -21.25 26.49 -0.46
C ALA A 356 -22.10 26.54 0.85
N PRO A 357 -23.16 27.35 0.91
CA PRO A 357 -24.05 27.38 2.07
C PRO A 357 -24.56 25.97 2.45
N GLY A 358 -24.37 25.57 3.71
CA GLY A 358 -24.76 24.25 4.20
C GLY A 358 -23.75 23.13 3.86
N VAL A 359 -22.59 23.46 3.31
CA VAL A 359 -21.52 22.51 2.97
C VAL A 359 -20.29 22.74 3.87
N GLN A 360 -19.79 21.66 4.45
CA GLN A 360 -18.51 21.62 5.15
C GLN A 360 -17.72 20.43 4.62
N VAL A 361 -16.57 20.67 3.99
CA VAL A 361 -15.65 19.59 3.57
C VAL A 361 -14.42 19.62 4.46
N VAL A 362 -14.09 18.45 5.03
CA VAL A 362 -12.91 18.27 5.89
C VAL A 362 -11.88 17.40 5.18
N HIS A 363 -10.61 17.72 5.40
CA HIS A 363 -9.49 16.90 4.94
C HIS A 363 -9.17 15.86 6.01
N ASP A 364 -9.65 14.63 5.81
CA ASP A 364 -9.45 13.51 6.75
C ASP A 364 -9.68 12.17 6.03
N GLU A 365 -9.36 11.06 6.71
CA GLU A 365 -9.73 9.72 6.27
C GLU A 365 -11.17 9.40 6.75
N ALA A 366 -12.03 9.01 5.82
CA ALA A 366 -13.47 8.97 6.05
C ALA A 366 -13.90 7.99 7.14
N ARG A 367 -13.35 6.78 7.18
CA ARG A 367 -13.73 5.79 8.19
C ARG A 367 -13.28 6.20 9.58
N SER A 368 -12.03 6.67 9.73
CA SER A 368 -11.53 7.21 10.99
C SER A 368 -12.33 8.43 11.44
N TRP A 369 -12.76 9.26 10.48
CA TRP A 369 -13.59 10.43 10.79
C TRP A 369 -14.98 10.01 11.28
N VAL A 370 -15.66 9.07 10.60
CA VAL A 370 -16.95 8.52 11.01
C VAL A 370 -16.86 7.97 12.43
N ARG A 371 -15.91 7.11 12.71
CA ARG A 371 -15.73 6.49 14.05
C ARG A 371 -15.45 7.50 15.16
N ARG A 372 -14.89 8.68 14.85
CA ARG A 372 -14.66 9.76 15.82
C ARG A 372 -15.81 10.75 15.91
N SER A 373 -16.75 10.71 14.98
CA SER A 373 -17.91 11.61 14.95
C SER A 373 -18.97 11.17 15.95
N GLU A 374 -19.60 12.13 16.62
CA GLU A 374 -20.81 11.89 17.42
C GLU A 374 -22.09 12.19 16.63
N ARG A 375 -21.93 12.66 15.37
CA ARG A 375 -23.06 13.06 14.52
C ARG A 375 -23.77 11.84 13.94
N ARG A 376 -25.08 12.01 13.71
CA ARG A 376 -25.92 11.06 13.00
C ARG A 376 -26.39 11.67 11.69
N PHE A 377 -26.47 10.87 10.65
CA PHE A 377 -26.78 11.27 9.29
C PHE A 377 -28.04 10.57 8.79
N ASP A 378 -28.83 11.30 8.00
CA ASP A 378 -29.96 10.73 7.26
C ASP A 378 -29.47 10.00 5.99
N LEU A 379 -28.29 10.37 5.50
CA LEU A 379 -27.66 9.71 4.35
C LEU A 379 -26.14 9.66 4.54
N ILE A 380 -25.58 8.48 4.37
CA ILE A 380 -24.12 8.30 4.16
C ILE A 380 -23.95 7.81 2.73
N GLN A 381 -23.28 8.62 1.88
CA GLN A 381 -23.12 8.33 0.47
C GLN A 381 -21.67 8.20 0.06
N ALA A 382 -21.37 7.18 -0.75
CA ALA A 382 -20.08 6.94 -1.33
C ALA A 382 -20.24 6.48 -2.79
N SER A 383 -19.93 7.36 -3.75
CA SER A 383 -20.09 7.10 -5.17
C SER A 383 -18.75 6.78 -5.82
N MET A 384 -18.57 5.53 -6.28
CA MET A 384 -17.38 5.09 -7.04
C MET A 384 -16.06 5.43 -6.35
N ILE A 385 -16.00 5.30 -5.01
CA ILE A 385 -14.77 5.56 -4.27
C ILE A 385 -13.82 4.41 -4.49
N ASP A 386 -12.75 4.70 -5.22
CA ASP A 386 -11.65 3.80 -5.45
C ASP A 386 -10.43 4.24 -4.64
N THR A 387 -9.88 3.34 -3.86
CA THR A 387 -8.62 3.56 -3.14
C THR A 387 -7.40 3.22 -4.00
N TRP A 388 -7.59 3.00 -5.29
CA TRP A 388 -6.49 2.62 -6.20
C TRP A 388 -5.31 3.59 -6.13
N ALA A 389 -5.57 4.86 -5.91
CA ALA A 389 -4.54 5.86 -5.72
C ALA A 389 -3.99 5.93 -4.29
N ALA A 390 -4.81 5.71 -3.28
CA ALA A 390 -4.42 5.85 -1.87
C ALA A 390 -3.53 4.69 -1.37
N THR A 391 -3.65 3.50 -1.96
CA THR A 391 -2.86 2.31 -1.59
C THR A 391 -1.47 2.27 -2.21
N ALA A 392 -1.20 3.11 -3.20
CA ALA A 392 0.10 3.20 -3.86
C ALA A 392 1.24 3.72 -2.95
N GLY A 393 0.95 4.22 -1.77
CA GLY A 393 1.95 4.68 -0.79
C GLY A 393 2.69 3.57 -0.03
N GLY A 394 2.29 2.31 -0.19
CA GLY A 394 2.89 1.20 0.56
C GLY A 394 2.97 -0.10 -0.24
N ALA A 395 3.76 -1.03 0.26
CA ALA A 395 4.01 -2.35 -0.28
C ALA A 395 2.77 -3.23 -0.54
N PHE A 396 1.61 -2.76 -0.26
CA PHE A 396 0.38 -3.54 -0.07
C PHE A 396 -0.69 -3.12 -1.06
N ALA A 397 -0.29 -2.80 -2.25
CA ALA A 397 -1.08 -2.34 -3.38
C ALA A 397 -2.05 -3.38 -3.98
N LEU A 398 -2.40 -4.42 -3.29
CA LEU A 398 -3.62 -5.15 -3.53
C LEU A 398 -4.72 -4.47 -2.73
N ALA A 399 -5.15 -3.32 -3.26
CA ALA A 399 -6.33 -2.52 -2.95
C ALA A 399 -7.06 -2.89 -1.65
N GLU A 400 -6.37 -2.71 -0.51
CA GLU A 400 -7.03 -2.80 0.79
C GLU A 400 -7.95 -1.61 0.95
N ASN A 401 -9.20 -1.87 1.19
CA ASN A 401 -10.16 -0.81 1.33
C ASN A 401 -10.95 -0.94 2.63
N ALA A 402 -10.53 -0.17 3.62
CA ALA A 402 -11.16 -0.09 4.92
C ALA A 402 -12.61 0.44 4.90
N LEU A 403 -13.04 1.04 3.80
CA LEU A 403 -14.41 1.56 3.64
C LEU A 403 -15.41 0.45 3.30
N TYR A 404 -14.94 -0.68 2.79
CA TYR A 404 -15.77 -1.80 2.34
C TYR A 404 -15.49 -3.05 3.19
N THR A 405 -15.71 -2.94 4.49
CA THR A 405 -15.64 -4.07 5.42
C THR A 405 -16.92 -4.15 6.24
N VAL A 406 -17.23 -5.30 6.79
CA VAL A 406 -18.40 -5.47 7.65
C VAL A 406 -18.35 -4.52 8.83
N GLU A 407 -17.17 -4.33 9.42
CA GLU A 407 -16.96 -3.39 10.52
C GLU A 407 -17.21 -1.93 10.11
N ALA A 408 -16.83 -1.53 8.87
CA ALA A 408 -17.17 -0.21 8.35
C ALA A 408 -18.69 -0.03 8.18
N PHE A 409 -19.37 -1.06 7.70
CA PHE A 409 -20.84 -1.02 7.53
C PHE A 409 -21.56 -0.95 8.88
N LEU A 410 -21.04 -1.58 9.92
CA LEU A 410 -21.54 -1.42 11.29
C LEU A 410 -21.29 0.01 11.80
N ASP A 411 -20.09 0.59 11.55
CA ASP A 411 -19.78 1.98 11.88
C ASP A 411 -20.76 2.94 11.17
N TYR A 412 -21.04 2.73 9.88
CA TYR A 412 -22.03 3.54 9.15
C TYR A 412 -23.42 3.43 9.74
N ARG A 413 -23.88 2.19 10.02
CA ARG A 413 -25.20 1.95 10.60
C ARG A 413 -25.39 2.63 11.97
N GLU A 414 -24.35 2.65 12.80
CA GLU A 414 -24.37 3.32 14.11
C GLU A 414 -24.56 4.84 13.96
N HIS A 415 -23.95 5.43 12.91
CA HIS A 415 -24.02 6.87 12.63
C HIS A 415 -25.22 7.27 11.77
N LEU A 416 -26.11 6.34 11.43
CA LEU A 416 -27.38 6.69 10.81
C LEU A 416 -28.40 7.18 11.82
N SER A 417 -29.21 8.17 11.43
CA SER A 417 -30.48 8.50 12.09
C SER A 417 -31.46 7.32 11.98
N ASP A 418 -32.60 7.39 12.67
CA ASP A 418 -33.58 6.30 12.62
C ASP A 418 -34.17 6.06 11.23
N ARG A 419 -34.27 7.11 10.40
CA ARG A 419 -34.71 7.03 8.99
C ARG A 419 -33.55 6.95 8.00
N GLY A 420 -32.33 6.81 8.51
CA GLY A 420 -31.12 6.96 7.73
C GLY A 420 -30.88 5.80 6.76
N LEU A 421 -30.22 6.12 5.67
CA LEU A 421 -29.76 5.15 4.65
C LEU A 421 -28.28 5.34 4.31
N VAL A 422 -27.70 4.24 3.86
CA VAL A 422 -26.38 4.21 3.22
C VAL A 422 -26.59 4.01 1.72
N HIS A 423 -25.86 4.77 0.91
CA HIS A 423 -25.87 4.65 -0.54
C HIS A 423 -24.45 4.45 -1.07
N PHE A 424 -24.24 3.33 -1.78
CA PHE A 424 -23.01 3.03 -2.49
C PHE A 424 -23.26 2.80 -3.97
N MET A 425 -22.38 3.30 -4.81
CA MET A 425 -22.35 3.02 -6.24
C MET A 425 -21.08 2.24 -6.60
N ARG A 426 -21.26 1.10 -7.28
CA ARG A 426 -20.15 0.25 -7.74
C ARG A 426 -20.48 -0.34 -9.13
N TRP A 427 -19.44 -0.85 -9.81
CA TRP A 427 -19.60 -1.59 -11.05
C TRP A 427 -20.46 -2.83 -10.83
N ASN A 428 -21.35 -3.10 -11.80
CA ASN A 428 -22.14 -4.33 -11.88
C ASN A 428 -21.70 -5.14 -13.08
N GLU A 429 -20.64 -5.92 -12.89
CA GLU A 429 -20.12 -6.81 -13.92
C GLU A 429 -21.08 -8.01 -14.13
N ASP A 430 -20.92 -8.75 -15.23
CA ASP A 430 -21.63 -10.01 -15.49
C ASP A 430 -20.60 -11.16 -15.64
N PRO A 431 -20.59 -12.15 -14.73
CA PRO A 431 -21.36 -12.24 -13.48
C PRO A 431 -20.98 -11.17 -12.44
N PRO A 432 -21.92 -10.83 -11.53
CA PRO A 432 -21.74 -9.72 -10.60
C PRO A 432 -20.66 -10.02 -9.56
N ARG A 433 -19.74 -9.07 -9.35
CA ARG A 433 -18.62 -9.21 -8.42
C ARG A 433 -18.67 -8.16 -7.33
N GLN A 434 -18.39 -6.89 -7.68
CA GLN A 434 -18.36 -5.80 -6.71
C GLN A 434 -19.74 -5.53 -6.12
N SER A 435 -20.78 -5.53 -6.94
CA SER A 435 -22.17 -5.34 -6.51
C SER A 435 -22.65 -6.47 -5.59
N LEU A 436 -22.33 -7.73 -5.91
CA LEU A 436 -22.70 -8.87 -5.07
C LEU A 436 -21.91 -8.89 -3.75
N ARG A 437 -20.61 -8.59 -3.79
CA ARG A 437 -19.80 -8.46 -2.57
C ARG A 437 -20.30 -7.33 -1.67
N LEU A 438 -20.68 -6.17 -2.26
CA LEU A 438 -21.28 -5.07 -1.51
C LEU A 438 -22.58 -5.51 -0.81
N LEU A 439 -23.40 -6.27 -1.51
CA LEU A 439 -24.62 -6.83 -0.94
C LEU A 439 -24.33 -7.84 0.17
N ALA A 440 -23.28 -8.65 0.01
CA ALA A 440 -22.81 -9.58 1.04
C ALA A 440 -22.34 -8.85 2.32
N LEU A 441 -21.68 -7.68 2.17
CA LEU A 441 -21.32 -6.83 3.31
C LEU A 441 -22.54 -6.33 4.07
N VAL A 442 -23.57 -5.88 3.36
CA VAL A 442 -24.84 -5.43 3.98
C VAL A 442 -25.50 -6.58 4.72
N ALA A 443 -25.63 -7.75 4.07
CA ALA A 443 -26.26 -8.91 4.68
C ALA A 443 -25.52 -9.38 5.93
N GLU A 444 -24.20 -9.47 5.89
CA GLU A 444 -23.37 -9.86 7.04
C GLU A 444 -23.45 -8.84 8.17
N ALA A 445 -23.44 -7.53 7.85
CA ALA A 445 -23.57 -6.47 8.86
C ALA A 445 -24.94 -6.54 9.55
N MET A 446 -26.01 -6.84 8.81
CA MET A 446 -27.36 -7.01 9.36
C MET A 446 -27.45 -8.28 10.23
N ASP A 447 -26.87 -9.38 9.80
CA ASP A 447 -26.83 -10.61 10.60
C ASP A 447 -26.13 -10.40 11.94
N ARG A 448 -25.03 -9.63 11.97
CA ARG A 448 -24.30 -9.32 13.21
C ARG A 448 -25.09 -8.46 14.22
N VAL A 449 -26.04 -7.67 13.74
CA VAL A 449 -26.92 -6.88 14.62
C VAL A 449 -28.24 -7.58 14.91
N GLY A 450 -28.42 -8.84 14.44
CA GLY A 450 -29.60 -9.64 14.69
C GLY A 450 -30.80 -9.29 13.82
N ASP A 451 -30.60 -8.59 12.71
CA ASP A 451 -31.63 -8.23 11.73
C ASP A 451 -31.61 -9.21 10.56
N ALA A 452 -32.45 -10.23 10.61
CA ALA A 452 -32.35 -11.40 9.75
C ALA A 452 -32.97 -11.23 8.34
N ASP A 453 -33.61 -10.10 8.03
CA ASP A 453 -34.32 -9.88 6.77
C ASP A 453 -33.75 -8.72 5.92
N PRO A 454 -32.56 -8.89 5.32
CA PRO A 454 -31.95 -7.85 4.51
C PRO A 454 -32.78 -7.48 3.26
N GLU A 455 -33.66 -8.34 2.77
CA GLU A 455 -34.50 -8.07 1.58
C GLU A 455 -35.39 -6.84 1.78
N ARG A 456 -35.88 -6.60 2.99
CA ARG A 456 -36.74 -5.44 3.29
C ARG A 456 -36.00 -4.12 3.42
N HIS A 457 -34.68 -4.17 3.55
CA HIS A 457 -33.80 -3.04 3.82
C HIS A 457 -32.99 -2.59 2.61
N VAL A 458 -33.08 -3.30 1.48
CA VAL A 458 -32.18 -3.08 0.35
C VAL A 458 -32.97 -2.83 -0.94
N VAL A 459 -32.56 -1.79 -1.67
CA VAL A 459 -32.95 -1.56 -3.08
C VAL A 459 -31.67 -1.49 -3.89
N VAL A 460 -31.58 -2.22 -4.99
CA VAL A 460 -30.46 -2.17 -5.93
C VAL A 460 -30.98 -1.90 -7.34
N LEU A 461 -30.48 -0.84 -7.93
CA LEU A 461 -30.78 -0.44 -9.31
C LEU A 461 -29.52 -0.55 -10.16
N GLU A 462 -29.67 -1.00 -11.40
CA GLU A 462 -28.57 -0.99 -12.38
C GLU A 462 -28.84 0.09 -13.43
N GLU A 463 -27.80 0.87 -13.70
CA GLU A 463 -27.85 1.93 -14.69
C GLU A 463 -26.61 1.90 -15.59
N PRO A 464 -26.74 2.18 -16.88
CA PRO A 464 -25.59 2.28 -17.75
C PRO A 464 -24.73 3.49 -17.33
N MET A 465 -23.44 3.37 -17.50
CA MET A 465 -22.54 4.50 -17.37
C MET A 465 -22.69 5.42 -18.60
N PHE A 466 -23.09 6.66 -18.37
CA PHE A 466 -23.22 7.63 -19.44
C PHE A 466 -22.21 8.78 -19.23
N PRO A 467 -21.50 9.27 -20.27
CA PRO A 467 -21.58 8.89 -21.70
C PRO A 467 -20.62 7.77 -22.14
N ASN A 468 -19.83 7.19 -21.24
CA ASN A 468 -18.80 6.20 -21.60
C ASN A 468 -19.37 4.77 -21.66
N PRO A 469 -19.04 3.97 -22.68
CA PRO A 469 -19.37 2.56 -22.72
C PRO A 469 -18.48 1.80 -21.73
N GLY A 470 -18.94 1.66 -20.48
CA GLY A 470 -18.33 0.86 -19.43
C GLY A 470 -19.32 -0.18 -18.91
N PRO A 471 -18.91 -1.06 -17.99
CA PRO A 471 -19.85 -1.91 -17.30
C PRO A 471 -20.93 -1.05 -16.62
N PRO A 472 -22.18 -1.54 -16.52
CA PRO A 472 -23.23 -0.81 -15.84
C PRO A 472 -22.87 -0.63 -14.35
N MET A 473 -23.44 0.39 -13.71
CA MET A 473 -23.28 0.67 -12.30
C MET A 473 -24.47 0.14 -11.51
N ALA A 474 -24.19 -0.51 -10.38
CA ALA A 474 -25.17 -0.79 -9.36
C ALA A 474 -25.24 0.35 -8.35
N SER A 475 -26.41 0.95 -8.19
CA SER A 475 -26.77 1.91 -7.14
C SER A 475 -27.48 1.14 -6.04
N MET A 476 -26.84 0.97 -4.88
CA MET A 476 -27.32 0.22 -3.75
C MET A 476 -27.71 1.14 -2.61
N LEU A 477 -28.97 1.08 -2.22
CA LEU A 477 -29.53 1.76 -1.07
C LEU A 477 -29.74 0.74 0.04
N TRP A 478 -29.18 0.98 1.22
CA TRP A 478 -29.40 0.19 2.42
C TRP A 478 -29.99 1.06 3.51
N SER A 479 -31.20 0.77 3.94
CA SER A 479 -31.92 1.52 4.96
C SER A 479 -31.77 0.90 6.35
N LYS A 480 -31.58 1.72 7.37
CA LYS A 480 -31.51 1.28 8.78
C LYS A 480 -32.81 0.58 9.22
N GLN A 481 -33.96 1.07 8.78
CA GLN A 481 -35.28 0.48 8.99
C GLN A 481 -35.82 -0.11 7.66
N PRO A 482 -36.75 -1.06 7.69
CA PRO A 482 -37.38 -1.54 6.46
C PRO A 482 -37.94 -0.37 5.63
N PHE A 483 -37.76 -0.43 4.31
CA PHE A 483 -38.33 0.59 3.40
C PHE A 483 -39.83 0.69 3.57
N THR A 484 -40.33 1.91 3.74
CA THR A 484 -41.78 2.17 3.84
C THR A 484 -42.42 2.05 2.45
N PRO A 485 -43.71 1.68 2.36
CA PRO A 485 -44.44 1.67 1.08
C PRO A 485 -44.40 3.02 0.35
N ALA A 486 -44.41 4.13 1.09
CA ALA A 486 -44.34 5.48 0.54
C ALA A 486 -42.96 5.79 -0.09
N ALA A 487 -41.86 5.35 0.56
CA ALA A 487 -40.51 5.47 0.00
C ALA A 487 -40.34 4.63 -1.25
N LEU A 488 -40.81 3.39 -1.25
CA LEU A 488 -40.81 2.51 -2.42
C LEU A 488 -41.64 3.08 -3.57
N ALA A 489 -42.81 3.66 -3.31
CA ALA A 489 -43.65 4.31 -4.33
C ALA A 489 -42.93 5.48 -4.99
N ARG A 490 -42.24 6.35 -4.22
CA ARG A 490 -41.43 7.45 -4.75
C ARG A 490 -40.29 6.94 -5.62
N LEU A 491 -39.52 5.95 -5.13
CA LEU A 491 -38.43 5.34 -5.90
C LEU A 491 -38.97 4.73 -7.19
N ARG A 492 -40.08 4.00 -7.16
CA ARG A 492 -40.68 3.36 -8.36
C ARG A 492 -41.06 4.40 -9.40
N ALA A 493 -41.76 5.46 -8.97
CA ALA A 493 -42.15 6.55 -9.90
C ALA A 493 -40.93 7.19 -10.58
N THR A 494 -39.83 7.35 -9.83
CA THR A 494 -38.58 7.92 -10.41
C THR A 494 -37.91 6.91 -11.35
N VAL A 495 -37.90 5.63 -11.02
CA VAL A 495 -37.37 4.57 -11.91
C VAL A 495 -38.17 4.54 -13.22
N ASP A 496 -39.51 4.60 -13.14
CA ASP A 496 -40.40 4.61 -14.32
C ASP A 496 -40.18 5.85 -15.19
N GLN A 497 -39.90 7.02 -14.57
CA GLN A 497 -39.58 8.24 -15.31
C GLN A 497 -38.22 8.11 -16.00
N ARG A 498 -37.20 7.61 -15.30
CA ARG A 498 -35.84 7.45 -15.82
C ARG A 498 -35.76 6.41 -16.93
N SER A 499 -36.52 5.33 -16.81
CA SER A 499 -36.60 4.27 -17.82
C SER A 499 -37.10 4.75 -19.18
N LYS A 500 -37.75 5.95 -19.25
CA LYS A 500 -38.14 6.59 -20.50
C LYS A 500 -36.97 7.33 -21.18
N ILE A 501 -35.92 7.62 -20.43
CA ILE A 501 -34.73 8.36 -20.89
C ILE A 501 -33.58 7.41 -21.20
N GLY A 502 -33.39 6.37 -20.37
CA GLY A 502 -32.34 5.37 -20.52
C GLY A 502 -32.68 4.08 -19.79
N PRO A 503 -31.98 2.97 -20.08
CA PRO A 503 -32.28 1.70 -19.46
C PRO A 503 -31.91 1.73 -17.96
N VAL A 504 -32.90 1.51 -17.08
CA VAL A 504 -32.74 1.28 -15.67
C VAL A 504 -33.31 -0.10 -15.34
N ARG A 505 -32.52 -0.97 -14.72
CA ARG A 505 -32.95 -2.30 -14.30
C ARG A 505 -33.04 -2.35 -12.78
N ILE A 506 -34.11 -2.97 -12.28
CA ILE A 506 -34.23 -3.28 -10.86
C ILE A 506 -33.56 -4.65 -10.63
N LEU A 507 -32.50 -4.66 -9.81
CA LEU A 507 -31.81 -5.89 -9.43
C LEU A 507 -32.35 -6.48 -8.13
N CYS A 508 -32.61 -5.62 -7.13
CA CYS A 508 -33.25 -6.02 -5.87
C CYS A 508 -34.31 -5.00 -5.47
N TRP A 509 -35.44 -5.50 -5.01
CA TRP A 509 -36.55 -4.70 -4.53
C TRP A 509 -37.28 -5.41 -3.42
N PRO A 510 -37.65 -4.74 -2.31
CA PRO A 510 -38.39 -5.36 -1.20
C PRO A 510 -39.69 -6.03 -1.64
N GLY A 511 -39.82 -7.34 -1.34
CA GLY A 511 -40.99 -8.12 -1.70
C GLY A 511 -41.07 -8.59 -3.14
N GLU A 512 -40.14 -8.24 -4.03
CA GLU A 512 -40.12 -8.69 -5.42
C GLU A 512 -38.96 -9.65 -5.70
N SER A 513 -39.21 -10.66 -6.55
CA SER A 513 -38.15 -11.56 -7.02
C SER A 513 -37.71 -11.20 -8.42
N HIS A 514 -36.43 -10.99 -8.61
CA HIS A 514 -35.81 -10.72 -9.89
C HIS A 514 -34.86 -11.84 -10.28
N ASP A 515 -34.83 -12.20 -11.57
CA ASP A 515 -33.95 -13.28 -12.06
C ASP A 515 -32.53 -12.78 -12.28
N ASN A 516 -31.79 -12.63 -11.17
CA ASN A 516 -30.39 -12.29 -11.13
C ASN A 516 -29.75 -12.79 -9.81
N ASP A 517 -28.40 -12.82 -9.77
CA ASP A 517 -27.65 -13.37 -8.63
C ASP A 517 -27.83 -12.56 -7.34
N LEU A 518 -28.01 -11.23 -7.42
CA LEU A 518 -28.22 -10.41 -6.23
C LEU A 518 -29.54 -10.74 -5.53
N SER A 519 -30.63 -10.84 -6.30
CA SER A 519 -31.95 -11.21 -5.77
C SER A 519 -31.97 -12.65 -5.26
N ARG A 520 -31.33 -13.59 -5.97
CA ARG A 520 -31.16 -14.99 -5.53
C ARG A 520 -30.34 -15.08 -4.23
N PHE A 521 -29.28 -14.31 -4.09
CA PHE A 521 -28.45 -14.25 -2.87
C PHE A 521 -29.26 -13.79 -1.66
N LEU A 522 -30.00 -12.68 -1.76
CA LEU A 522 -30.80 -12.16 -0.64
C LEU A 522 -31.81 -13.17 -0.12
N ARG A 523 -32.38 -13.95 -1.02
CA ARG A 523 -33.43 -14.95 -0.75
C ARG A 523 -32.88 -16.34 -0.42
N ALA A 524 -31.56 -16.53 -0.55
CA ALA A 524 -30.96 -17.83 -0.27
C ALA A 524 -31.10 -18.17 1.22
N LYS A 525 -31.57 -19.43 1.50
CA LYS A 525 -31.65 -19.94 2.88
C LYS A 525 -30.28 -20.03 3.54
N ASP A 526 -29.25 -20.37 2.76
CA ASP A 526 -27.85 -20.42 3.16
C ASP A 526 -27.07 -19.51 2.20
N ARG A 527 -26.89 -18.27 2.64
CA ARG A 527 -26.14 -17.25 1.90
C ARG A 527 -24.66 -17.60 1.78
N ALA A 528 -24.08 -18.24 2.80
CA ALA A 528 -22.68 -18.66 2.78
C ALA A 528 -22.45 -19.75 1.72
N ALA A 529 -23.34 -20.75 1.63
CA ALA A 529 -23.29 -21.77 0.60
C ALA A 529 -23.46 -21.16 -0.80
N PHE A 530 -24.35 -20.18 -0.97
CA PHE A 530 -24.55 -19.49 -2.24
C PHE A 530 -23.25 -18.82 -2.70
N LEU A 531 -22.60 -18.02 -1.82
CA LEU A 531 -21.34 -17.34 -2.13
C LEU A 531 -20.19 -18.34 -2.39
N ALA A 532 -20.18 -19.48 -1.69
CA ALA A 532 -19.18 -20.53 -1.90
C ALA A 532 -19.26 -21.17 -3.29
N THR A 533 -20.45 -21.26 -3.87
CA THR A 533 -20.68 -21.83 -5.21
C THR A 533 -20.55 -20.81 -6.35
N HIS A 534 -20.48 -19.51 -6.02
CA HIS A 534 -20.30 -18.47 -7.04
C HIS A 534 -18.93 -18.62 -7.72
N GLU A 535 -18.84 -18.26 -8.99
CA GLU A 535 -17.61 -18.37 -9.80
C GLU A 535 -16.45 -17.56 -9.20
N PHE A 536 -16.76 -16.40 -8.61
CA PHE A 536 -15.76 -15.49 -8.01
C PHE A 536 -15.83 -15.53 -6.47
N GLU A 537 -14.72 -15.11 -5.84
CA GLU A 537 -14.68 -14.84 -4.40
C GLU A 537 -15.39 -13.53 -4.11
N VAL A 538 -16.63 -13.61 -3.66
CA VAL A 538 -17.53 -12.46 -3.40
C VAL A 538 -18.04 -12.42 -1.97
N SER A 539 -17.41 -13.18 -1.06
CA SER A 539 -17.74 -13.13 0.37
C SER A 539 -17.47 -11.75 0.98
N ALA A 540 -18.17 -11.43 2.05
CA ALA A 540 -18.00 -10.20 2.78
C ALA A 540 -16.55 -10.04 3.28
N THR A 541 -15.99 -8.86 3.10
CA THR A 541 -14.66 -8.48 3.57
C THR A 541 -14.73 -7.95 5.00
N THR A 542 -13.65 -8.15 5.77
CA THR A 542 -13.53 -7.71 7.16
C THR A 542 -12.27 -6.86 7.33
N ASP A 543 -12.11 -6.18 8.47
CA ASP A 543 -10.89 -5.44 8.80
C ASP A 543 -9.65 -6.32 8.86
N ASP A 544 -9.82 -7.61 9.11
CA ASP A 544 -8.73 -8.59 9.04
C ASP A 544 -8.45 -9.07 7.61
N ARG A 545 -9.41 -8.91 6.68
CA ARG A 545 -9.34 -9.27 5.26
C ARG A 545 -9.96 -8.18 4.38
N PRO A 546 -9.36 -6.96 4.29
CA PRO A 546 -9.99 -5.80 3.67
C PRO A 546 -9.81 -5.72 2.14
N PHE A 547 -9.84 -6.83 1.44
CA PHE A 547 -9.55 -6.92 0.00
C PHE A 547 -10.82 -6.93 -0.85
N PHE A 548 -11.58 -5.84 -0.82
CA PHE A 548 -12.87 -5.74 -1.50
C PHE A 548 -12.79 -5.95 -3.02
N PHE A 549 -11.74 -5.45 -3.67
CA PHE A 549 -11.58 -5.55 -5.12
C PHE A 549 -10.97 -6.86 -5.60
N HIS A 550 -10.46 -7.68 -4.70
CA HIS A 550 -9.89 -8.98 -5.04
C HIS A 550 -10.97 -10.06 -5.07
N THR A 551 -11.40 -10.44 -6.27
CA THR A 551 -12.49 -11.41 -6.47
C THR A 551 -12.04 -12.74 -7.06
N VAL A 552 -10.73 -12.96 -7.27
CA VAL A 552 -10.18 -14.20 -7.82
C VAL A 552 -9.91 -15.21 -6.70
N ARG A 553 -10.37 -16.45 -6.86
CA ARG A 553 -10.05 -17.53 -5.93
C ARG A 553 -8.62 -18.01 -6.16
N PHE A 554 -7.91 -18.39 -5.09
CA PHE A 554 -6.52 -18.84 -5.20
C PHE A 554 -6.33 -20.05 -6.14
N GLY A 555 -7.29 -20.96 -6.19
CA GLY A 555 -7.26 -22.10 -7.11
C GLY A 555 -7.45 -21.74 -8.58
N ASP A 556 -7.95 -20.55 -8.87
CA ASP A 556 -8.26 -20.08 -10.22
C ASP A 556 -7.17 -19.15 -10.78
N LEU A 557 -6.17 -18.79 -9.97
CA LEU A 557 -5.02 -17.96 -10.39
C LEU A 557 -4.24 -18.56 -11.59
N ILE A 558 -4.36 -19.87 -11.80
CA ILE A 558 -3.64 -20.62 -12.85
C ILE A 558 -4.55 -20.91 -14.07
N LYS A 559 -5.87 -20.62 -13.97
CA LYS A 559 -6.83 -20.89 -15.05
C LYS A 559 -6.96 -19.67 -15.97
N PRO A 560 -6.60 -19.76 -17.25
CA PRO A 560 -6.80 -18.67 -18.21
C PRO A 560 -8.30 -18.41 -18.43
N GLY A 561 -8.71 -17.15 -18.51
CA GLY A 561 -10.04 -16.72 -18.90
C GLY A 561 -11.06 -16.48 -17.77
N HIS A 562 -10.66 -16.55 -16.50
CA HIS A 562 -11.53 -16.34 -15.34
C HIS A 562 -11.41 -14.97 -14.66
N ALA A 563 -10.67 -14.04 -15.23
CA ALA A 563 -10.47 -12.71 -14.68
C ALA A 563 -10.99 -11.64 -15.68
N ASN A 564 -11.50 -10.49 -15.16
CA ASN A 564 -11.70 -9.30 -16.00
C ASN A 564 -10.35 -8.77 -16.46
N ALA A 565 -10.32 -8.07 -17.60
CA ALA A 565 -9.08 -7.51 -18.15
C ALA A 565 -8.22 -6.78 -17.10
N GLN A 566 -8.81 -5.99 -16.22
CA GLN A 566 -8.10 -5.27 -15.14
C GLN A 566 -7.55 -6.18 -14.02
N ASN A 567 -8.28 -7.23 -13.64
CA ASN A 567 -7.82 -8.20 -12.65
C ASN A 567 -6.86 -9.23 -13.27
N GLU A 568 -7.01 -9.53 -14.55
CA GLU A 568 -6.05 -10.37 -15.30
C GLU A 568 -4.68 -9.74 -15.34
N GLU A 569 -4.61 -8.44 -15.64
CA GLU A 569 -3.33 -7.71 -15.67
C GLU A 569 -2.64 -7.72 -14.29
N ALA A 570 -3.39 -7.43 -13.22
CA ALA A 570 -2.86 -7.48 -11.85
C ALA A 570 -2.32 -8.87 -11.47
N VAL A 571 -3.08 -9.91 -11.79
CA VAL A 571 -2.71 -11.30 -11.50
C VAL A 571 -1.54 -11.73 -12.38
N GLN A 572 -1.50 -11.34 -13.66
CA GLN A 572 -0.39 -11.64 -14.56
C GLN A 572 0.90 -10.93 -14.11
N VAL A 573 0.83 -9.65 -13.74
CA VAL A 573 1.98 -8.91 -13.20
C VAL A 573 2.48 -9.58 -11.93
N LEU A 574 1.59 -9.85 -10.97
CA LEU A 574 1.95 -10.51 -9.72
C LEU A 574 2.56 -11.91 -9.98
N GLY A 575 1.92 -12.70 -10.84
CA GLY A 575 2.42 -14.02 -11.22
C GLY A 575 3.78 -13.97 -11.92
N THR A 576 3.96 -13.05 -12.86
CA THR A 576 5.24 -12.85 -13.58
C THR A 576 6.35 -12.39 -12.63
N VAL A 577 6.06 -11.43 -11.74
CA VAL A 577 7.02 -10.98 -10.74
C VAL A 577 7.35 -12.09 -9.75
N LEU A 578 6.34 -12.81 -9.26
CA LEU A 578 6.56 -13.96 -8.37
C LEU A 578 7.42 -15.04 -9.02
N LEU A 579 7.12 -15.40 -10.27
CA LEU A 579 7.91 -16.38 -11.03
C LEU A 579 9.35 -15.88 -11.24
N THR A 580 9.51 -14.62 -11.61
CA THR A 580 10.83 -13.99 -11.81
C THR A 580 11.65 -14.01 -10.53
N VAL A 581 11.06 -13.59 -9.40
CA VAL A 581 11.70 -13.63 -8.07
C VAL A 581 12.04 -15.07 -7.68
N LEU A 582 11.12 -16.01 -7.89
CA LEU A 582 11.34 -17.43 -7.59
C LEU A 582 12.48 -18.00 -8.42
N VAL A 583 12.52 -17.75 -9.72
CA VAL A 583 13.58 -18.21 -10.62
C VAL A 583 14.93 -17.61 -10.21
N ILE A 584 15.00 -16.30 -9.97
CA ILE A 584 16.23 -15.65 -9.51
C ILE A 584 16.66 -16.23 -8.15
N THR A 585 15.73 -16.44 -7.22
CA THR A 585 16.01 -17.03 -5.91
C THR A 585 16.53 -18.46 -6.05
N LEU A 586 15.90 -19.29 -6.87
CA LEU A 586 16.36 -20.66 -7.12
C LEU A 586 17.76 -20.69 -7.75
N LEU A 587 18.00 -19.87 -8.76
CA LEU A 587 19.30 -19.82 -9.46
C LEU A 587 20.40 -19.21 -8.59
N ALA A 588 20.10 -18.15 -7.86
CA ALA A 588 21.10 -17.44 -7.07
C ALA A 588 21.37 -18.08 -5.69
N PHE A 589 20.39 -18.77 -5.10
CA PHE A 589 20.51 -19.30 -3.74
C PHE A 589 20.51 -20.82 -3.70
N VAL A 590 19.48 -21.46 -4.28
CA VAL A 590 19.33 -22.91 -4.14
C VAL A 590 20.38 -23.65 -4.95
N LEU A 591 20.64 -23.22 -6.19
CA LEU A 591 21.62 -23.88 -7.04
C LEU A 591 23.06 -23.80 -6.49
N PRO A 592 23.61 -22.62 -6.10
CA PRO A 592 24.92 -22.56 -5.46
C PRO A 592 24.96 -23.30 -4.12
N MET A 593 23.86 -23.29 -3.34
CA MET A 593 23.77 -24.05 -2.10
C MET A 593 23.88 -25.56 -2.34
N LEU A 594 23.14 -26.09 -3.29
CA LEU A 594 23.21 -27.51 -3.66
C LEU A 594 24.58 -27.92 -4.17
N LEU A 595 25.23 -27.06 -4.95
CA LEU A 595 26.57 -27.31 -5.50
C LEU A 595 27.64 -27.30 -4.38
N THR A 596 27.55 -26.35 -3.45
CA THR A 596 28.53 -26.21 -2.34
C THR A 596 28.30 -27.21 -1.21
N LEU A 597 27.04 -27.55 -0.89
CA LEU A 597 26.73 -28.58 0.10
C LEU A 597 27.13 -29.98 -0.38
N ARG A 598 27.05 -30.28 -1.65
CA ARG A 598 27.60 -31.54 -2.21
C ARG A 598 29.12 -31.67 -2.02
N VAL A 599 29.84 -30.55 -2.00
CA VAL A 599 31.28 -30.52 -1.74
C VAL A 599 31.60 -30.62 -0.22
N ALA A 600 30.71 -30.08 0.64
CA ALA A 600 30.87 -30.08 2.09
C ALA A 600 30.27 -31.31 2.79
N SER A 601 29.66 -32.24 2.07
CA SER A 601 28.84 -33.35 2.63
C SER A 601 29.61 -34.45 3.41
N LEU A 602 30.86 -34.24 3.75
CA LEU A 602 31.70 -35.24 4.43
C LEU A 602 31.67 -35.14 5.98
N GLY A 603 30.88 -34.27 6.60
CA GLY A 603 30.79 -34.23 8.04
C GLY A 603 29.82 -33.20 8.63
N GLY A 604 28.54 -33.49 8.73
CA GLY A 604 27.60 -32.65 9.51
C GLY A 604 26.53 -31.86 8.76
N ALA A 605 26.15 -32.26 7.58
CA ALA A 605 25.15 -31.59 6.72
C ALA A 605 23.83 -31.23 7.46
N GLY A 606 23.32 -32.12 8.34
CA GLY A 606 22.05 -31.88 9.04
C GLY A 606 22.09 -30.69 10.03
N LYS A 607 23.19 -30.51 10.74
CA LYS A 607 23.34 -29.38 11.70
C LYS A 607 23.50 -28.04 10.95
N THR A 608 24.21 -28.04 9.82
CA THR A 608 24.37 -26.83 8.99
C THR A 608 23.06 -26.40 8.38
N THR A 609 22.26 -27.34 7.86
CA THR A 609 20.92 -27.07 7.32
C THR A 609 20.00 -26.49 8.39
N LEU A 610 20.00 -27.04 9.61
CA LEU A 610 19.20 -26.50 10.73
C LEU A 610 19.64 -25.07 11.10
N ARG A 611 20.95 -24.79 11.16
CA ARG A 611 21.48 -23.45 11.43
C ARG A 611 21.07 -22.43 10.37
N LEU A 612 21.12 -22.80 9.10
CA LEU A 612 20.66 -21.94 7.99
C LEU A 612 19.13 -21.79 8.00
N GLY A 613 18.39 -22.84 8.34
CA GLY A 613 16.94 -22.80 8.53
C GLY A 613 16.47 -21.79 9.58
N TYR A 614 17.28 -21.55 10.63
CA TYR A 614 17.02 -20.47 11.59
C TYR A 614 16.86 -19.11 10.91
N PHE A 615 17.75 -18.75 9.97
CA PHE A 615 17.72 -17.47 9.28
C PHE A 615 16.55 -17.38 8.29
N CYS A 616 16.17 -18.50 7.67
CA CYS A 616 14.94 -18.54 6.88
C CYS A 616 13.72 -18.25 7.77
N CYS A 617 13.62 -18.89 8.94
CA CYS A 617 12.52 -18.64 9.89
C CYS A 617 12.48 -17.18 10.37
N LEU A 618 13.64 -16.54 10.60
CA LEU A 618 13.67 -15.12 10.97
C LEU A 618 13.17 -14.23 9.82
N GLY A 619 13.59 -14.48 8.57
CA GLY A 619 13.15 -13.70 7.42
C GLY A 619 11.65 -13.84 7.16
N VAL A 620 11.15 -15.08 7.13
CA VAL A 620 9.70 -15.35 6.97
C VAL A 620 8.92 -14.77 8.13
N GLY A 621 9.33 -15.02 9.37
CA GLY A 621 8.63 -14.55 10.55
C GLY A 621 8.56 -13.04 10.65
N PHE A 622 9.63 -12.33 10.27
CA PHE A 622 9.66 -10.88 10.30
C PHE A 622 8.60 -10.28 9.35
N MET A 623 8.58 -10.72 8.09
CA MET A 623 7.64 -10.20 7.10
C MET A 623 6.18 -10.55 7.42
N LEU A 624 5.94 -11.78 7.92
CA LEU A 624 4.60 -12.21 8.35
C LEU A 624 4.10 -11.49 9.63
N VAL A 625 4.97 -10.79 10.33
CA VAL A 625 4.61 -9.92 11.46
C VAL A 625 4.48 -8.47 11.01
N GLU A 626 5.44 -7.94 10.26
CA GLU A 626 5.51 -6.55 9.85
C GLU A 626 4.29 -6.15 9.02
N ILE A 627 3.97 -6.93 7.99
CA ILE A 627 2.89 -6.64 7.04
C ILE A 627 1.52 -6.55 7.74
N PRO A 628 1.08 -7.54 8.53
CA PRO A 628 -0.18 -7.44 9.26
C PRO A 628 -0.23 -6.30 10.28
N LEU A 629 0.89 -5.96 10.91
CA LEU A 629 0.93 -4.82 11.83
C LEU A 629 0.82 -3.49 11.10
N LEU A 630 1.47 -3.34 9.93
CA LEU A 630 1.30 -2.18 9.06
C LEU A 630 -0.16 -1.95 8.73
N GLN A 631 -0.89 -3.01 8.41
CA GLN A 631 -2.31 -2.94 8.09
C GLN A 631 -3.17 -2.51 9.29
N ARG A 632 -3.03 -3.19 10.41
CA ARG A 632 -3.80 -2.86 11.63
C ARG A 632 -3.58 -1.42 12.08
N PHE A 633 -2.34 -0.95 12.10
CA PHE A 633 -2.03 0.42 12.48
C PHE A 633 -2.33 1.42 11.35
N GLY A 634 -2.40 0.97 10.09
CA GLY A 634 -2.91 1.74 8.95
C GLY A 634 -4.33 2.23 9.17
N LEU A 635 -5.22 1.31 9.49
CA LEU A 635 -6.60 1.59 9.84
C LEU A 635 -6.72 2.52 11.06
N TYR A 636 -5.92 2.29 12.09
CA TYR A 636 -5.92 3.10 13.29
C TYR A 636 -5.45 4.53 13.07
N MET A 637 -4.41 4.72 12.27
CA MET A 637 -3.84 6.05 12.02
C MET A 637 -4.67 6.87 11.02
N GLY A 638 -5.37 6.19 10.09
CA GLY A 638 -6.20 6.86 9.09
C GLY A 638 -5.42 7.59 7.98
N HIS A 639 -4.09 7.44 7.93
CA HIS A 639 -3.22 8.04 6.92
C HIS A 639 -2.21 7.00 6.44
N PRO A 640 -2.42 6.35 5.29
CA PRO A 640 -1.60 5.22 4.84
C PRO A 640 -0.09 5.48 4.84
N THR A 641 0.35 6.61 4.29
CA THR A 641 1.77 6.96 4.19
C THR A 641 2.41 7.22 5.57
N TRP A 642 1.72 7.99 6.43
CA TRP A 642 2.20 8.25 7.79
C TRP A 642 2.18 6.99 8.64
N SER A 643 1.22 6.09 8.42
CA SER A 643 1.16 4.80 9.08
C SER A 643 2.36 3.94 8.71
N LEU A 644 2.63 3.77 7.41
CA LEU A 644 3.81 3.07 6.92
C LEU A 644 5.09 3.63 7.56
N SER A 645 5.26 4.95 7.48
CA SER A 645 6.45 5.63 8.00
C SER A 645 6.62 5.47 9.51
N THR A 646 5.52 5.57 10.27
CA THR A 646 5.58 5.47 11.74
C THR A 646 5.82 4.03 12.18
N VAL A 647 5.07 3.06 11.64
CA VAL A 647 5.20 1.65 12.02
C VAL A 647 6.56 1.11 11.63
N LEU A 648 6.93 1.25 10.36
CA LEU A 648 8.21 0.74 9.85
C LEU A 648 9.40 1.49 10.47
N GLY A 649 9.32 2.82 10.56
CA GLY A 649 10.35 3.63 11.20
C GLY A 649 10.57 3.25 12.66
N ALA A 650 9.51 3.11 13.44
CA ALA A 650 9.60 2.71 14.85
C ALA A 650 10.15 1.28 15.04
N LEU A 651 9.68 0.33 14.21
CA LEU A 651 10.20 -1.04 14.21
C LEU A 651 11.70 -1.08 13.91
N LEU A 652 12.14 -0.39 12.85
CA LEU A 652 13.54 -0.38 12.41
C LEU A 652 14.45 0.34 13.42
N VAL A 653 14.05 1.49 13.94
CA VAL A 653 14.80 2.20 14.98
C VAL A 653 14.90 1.34 16.25
N GLY A 654 13.78 0.76 16.68
CA GLY A 654 13.77 -0.19 17.80
C GLY A 654 14.70 -1.36 17.56
N ALA A 655 14.62 -1.99 16.38
CA ALA A 655 15.47 -3.12 16.00
C ALA A 655 16.96 -2.76 15.96
N GLY A 656 17.29 -1.55 15.50
CA GLY A 656 18.66 -1.01 15.57
C GLY A 656 19.18 -0.92 16.99
N VAL A 657 18.39 -0.37 17.91
CA VAL A 657 18.76 -0.28 19.35
C VAL A 657 18.90 -1.66 19.98
N GLY A 658 17.98 -2.58 19.65
CA GLY A 658 18.05 -3.98 20.10
C GLY A 658 19.30 -4.70 19.61
N GLY A 659 19.62 -4.54 18.32
CA GLY A 659 20.82 -5.09 17.69
C GLY A 659 22.12 -4.57 18.32
N MET A 660 22.19 -3.28 18.69
CA MET A 660 23.35 -2.67 19.34
C MET A 660 23.68 -3.35 20.68
N ARG A 661 22.63 -3.71 21.46
CA ARG A 661 22.82 -4.35 22.76
C ARG A 661 23.43 -5.74 22.66
N THR A 662 23.22 -6.45 21.57
CA THR A 662 23.78 -7.80 21.36
C THR A 662 25.31 -7.82 21.32
N GLY A 663 25.94 -6.71 20.95
CA GLY A 663 27.39 -6.55 20.96
C GLY A 663 28.04 -6.62 22.36
N ARG A 664 27.23 -6.45 23.44
CA ARG A 664 27.70 -6.51 24.84
C ARG A 664 27.55 -7.89 25.47
N VAL A 665 26.99 -8.85 24.74
CA VAL A 665 26.80 -10.22 25.21
C VAL A 665 28.10 -10.98 25.07
N ASP A 666 28.58 -11.60 26.17
CA ASP A 666 29.77 -12.45 26.15
C ASP A 666 29.50 -13.70 25.28
N ASP A 667 30.58 -14.20 24.69
CA ASP A 667 30.45 -15.33 23.76
C ASP A 667 29.88 -16.60 24.45
N GLU A 668 30.20 -16.86 25.68
CA GLU A 668 29.66 -18.01 26.45
C GLU A 668 28.15 -17.88 26.69
N ALA A 669 27.64 -16.67 26.87
CA ALA A 669 26.23 -16.39 27.13
C ALA A 669 25.35 -16.34 25.87
N LEU A 670 25.91 -16.43 24.65
CA LEU A 670 25.19 -16.31 23.39
C LEU A 670 23.99 -17.26 23.23
N PRO A 671 24.10 -18.58 23.55
CA PRO A 671 22.96 -19.50 23.42
C PRO A 671 21.80 -19.13 24.35
N ALA A 672 22.11 -18.76 25.59
CA ALA A 672 21.11 -18.33 26.57
C ALA A 672 20.49 -16.96 26.17
N ALA A 673 21.29 -16.05 25.64
CA ALA A 673 20.82 -14.76 25.16
C ALA A 673 19.89 -14.91 23.94
N ALA A 674 20.26 -15.75 22.98
CA ALA A 674 19.42 -16.02 21.80
C ALA A 674 18.09 -16.68 22.18
N THR A 675 18.12 -17.66 23.09
CA THR A 675 16.92 -18.31 23.64
C THR A 675 16.00 -17.27 24.33
N ARG A 676 16.56 -16.41 25.20
CA ARG A 676 15.80 -15.35 25.87
C ARG A 676 15.21 -14.37 24.89
N ALA A 677 15.99 -13.91 23.90
CA ALA A 677 15.50 -13.00 22.89
C ALA A 677 14.29 -13.57 22.15
N LEU A 678 14.35 -14.83 21.71
CA LEU A 678 13.23 -15.48 21.01
C LEU A 678 12.00 -15.68 21.91
N LEU A 679 12.20 -16.02 23.19
CA LEU A 679 11.08 -16.10 24.15
C LEU A 679 10.40 -14.74 24.36
N VAL A 680 11.19 -13.65 24.47
CA VAL A 680 10.65 -12.28 24.59
C VAL A 680 9.96 -11.85 23.30
N ILE A 681 10.48 -12.22 22.13
CA ILE A 681 9.81 -11.98 20.83
C ILE A 681 8.44 -12.68 20.81
N LEU A 682 8.40 -13.97 21.14
CA LEU A 682 7.14 -14.73 21.17
C LEU A 682 6.12 -14.12 22.14
N GLY A 683 6.56 -13.77 23.35
CA GLY A 683 5.71 -13.11 24.35
C GLY A 683 5.23 -11.72 23.89
N GLY A 684 6.14 -10.91 23.32
CA GLY A 684 5.84 -9.59 22.79
C GLY A 684 4.87 -9.62 21.60
N LEU A 685 5.06 -10.55 20.68
CA LEU A 685 4.16 -10.75 19.55
C LEU A 685 2.77 -11.22 20.00
N LEU A 686 2.72 -12.18 20.92
CA LEU A 686 1.45 -12.66 21.48
C LEU A 686 0.72 -11.52 22.20
N LEU A 687 1.42 -10.76 23.03
CA LEU A 687 0.85 -9.59 23.72
C LEU A 687 0.34 -8.55 22.71
N THR A 688 1.15 -8.21 21.70
CA THR A 688 0.76 -7.24 20.67
C THR A 688 -0.47 -7.74 19.92
N THR A 689 -0.50 -9.02 19.52
CA THR A 689 -1.65 -9.60 18.80
C THR A 689 -2.95 -9.52 19.60
N LEU A 690 -2.90 -9.82 20.90
CA LEU A 690 -4.06 -9.85 21.78
C LEU A 690 -4.49 -8.46 22.27
N ALA A 691 -3.53 -7.58 22.56
CA ALA A 691 -3.80 -6.28 23.17
C ALA A 691 -4.15 -5.18 22.15
N THR A 692 -3.62 -5.27 20.90
CA THR A 692 -3.84 -4.19 19.91
C THR A 692 -5.30 -3.94 19.58
N PRO A 693 -6.18 -4.91 19.37
CA PRO A 693 -7.57 -4.61 19.03
C PRO A 693 -8.26 -3.74 20.09
N TRP A 694 -8.07 -4.09 21.37
CA TRP A 694 -8.62 -3.31 22.48
C TRP A 694 -7.94 -1.95 22.62
N LEU A 695 -6.61 -1.90 22.56
CA LEU A 695 -5.85 -0.66 22.72
C LEU A 695 -6.21 0.36 21.63
N LEU A 696 -6.28 -0.09 20.38
CA LEU A 696 -6.58 0.77 19.24
C LEU A 696 -8.03 1.30 19.30
N SER A 697 -8.99 0.47 19.71
CA SER A 697 -10.38 0.92 19.89
C SER A 697 -10.51 1.94 21.03
N ALA A 698 -9.85 1.71 22.17
CA ALA A 698 -9.91 2.60 23.33
C ALA A 698 -9.26 3.97 23.09
N THR A 699 -8.32 4.07 22.15
CA THR A 699 -7.53 5.29 21.88
C THR A 699 -7.85 5.94 20.54
N LEU A 700 -8.87 5.46 19.84
CA LEU A 700 -9.21 5.91 18.50
C LEU A 700 -9.58 7.40 18.43
N LEU A 701 -10.22 7.91 19.49
CA LEU A 701 -10.62 9.32 19.61
C LEU A 701 -9.44 10.28 19.85
N TRP A 702 -8.24 9.75 20.08
CA TRP A 702 -7.07 10.59 20.31
C TRP A 702 -6.67 11.38 19.05
N PRO A 703 -6.09 12.58 19.22
CA PRO A 703 -5.51 13.34 18.10
C PRO A 703 -4.47 12.50 17.34
N PHE A 704 -4.30 12.79 16.05
CA PHE A 704 -3.39 12.06 15.16
C PHE A 704 -1.97 11.91 15.74
N VAL A 705 -1.40 13.00 16.30
CA VAL A 705 -0.04 12.98 16.90
C VAL A 705 0.04 12.00 18.08
N ALA A 706 -1.00 11.95 18.93
CA ALA A 706 -1.05 11.02 20.06
C ALA A 706 -1.18 9.55 19.57
N ARG A 707 -1.98 9.30 18.53
CA ARG A 707 -2.09 7.97 17.88
C ARG A 707 -0.76 7.54 17.26
N ALA A 708 -0.05 8.45 16.59
CA ALA A 708 1.28 8.20 16.04
C ALA A 708 2.31 7.90 17.15
N ALA A 709 2.28 8.66 18.23
CA ALA A 709 3.15 8.43 19.39
C ALA A 709 2.85 7.06 20.06
N LEU A 710 1.59 6.69 20.21
CA LEU A 710 1.19 5.37 20.74
C LEU A 710 1.64 4.25 19.80
N THR A 711 1.45 4.40 18.48
CA THR A 711 1.94 3.46 17.47
C THR A 711 3.46 3.25 17.61
N ALA A 712 4.22 4.33 17.69
CA ALA A 712 5.66 4.25 17.90
C ALA A 712 6.03 3.61 19.24
N ALA A 713 5.29 3.91 20.32
CA ALA A 713 5.50 3.34 21.65
C ALA A 713 5.22 1.82 21.72
N VAL A 714 4.33 1.29 20.88
CA VAL A 714 4.07 -0.15 20.75
C VAL A 714 5.10 -0.80 19.82
N MET A 715 5.40 -0.17 18.69
CA MET A 715 6.25 -0.75 17.64
C MET A 715 7.74 -0.74 18.01
N ALA A 716 8.25 0.31 18.65
CA ALA A 716 9.69 0.39 18.96
C ALA A 716 10.16 -0.69 19.97
N PRO A 717 9.44 -1.01 21.07
CA PRO A 717 9.77 -2.13 21.94
C PRO A 717 9.69 -3.48 21.23
N LEU A 718 8.71 -3.70 20.38
CA LEU A 718 8.61 -4.90 19.57
C LEU A 718 9.80 -5.01 18.61
N GLY A 719 10.12 -3.92 17.91
CA GLY A 719 11.31 -3.82 17.07
C GLY A 719 12.59 -4.12 17.86
N TYR A 720 12.74 -3.56 19.06
CA TYR A 720 13.89 -3.83 19.94
C TYR A 720 14.08 -5.32 20.24
N CYS A 721 12.98 -6.04 20.44
CA CYS A 721 13.04 -7.49 20.64
C CYS A 721 13.45 -8.21 19.34
N LEU A 722 12.78 -7.90 18.22
CA LEU A 722 13.02 -8.53 16.92
C LEU A 722 14.46 -8.31 16.41
N GLY A 723 15.03 -7.12 16.64
CA GLY A 723 16.36 -6.74 16.17
C GLY A 723 17.51 -7.48 16.84
N GLN A 724 17.26 -8.22 17.93
CA GLN A 724 18.30 -9.00 18.61
C GLN A 724 18.54 -10.37 17.94
N ALA A 725 17.51 -10.98 17.36
CA ALA A 725 17.55 -12.36 16.89
C ALA A 725 18.61 -12.60 15.80
N LEU A 726 18.67 -11.74 14.80
CA LEU A 726 19.60 -11.88 13.67
C LEU A 726 21.08 -11.72 14.10
N PRO A 727 21.49 -10.65 14.82
CA PRO A 727 22.89 -10.51 15.24
C PRO A 727 23.35 -11.62 16.19
N LEU A 728 22.49 -12.07 17.12
CA LEU A 728 22.82 -13.20 18.02
C LEU A 728 23.00 -14.49 17.22
N GLY A 729 22.12 -14.77 16.26
CA GLY A 729 22.22 -15.89 15.34
C GLY A 729 23.52 -15.87 14.52
N ILE A 730 23.92 -14.72 13.98
CA ILE A 730 25.16 -14.55 13.23
C ILE A 730 26.38 -14.82 14.11
N ARG A 731 26.40 -14.30 15.33
CA ARG A 731 27.49 -14.55 16.28
C ARG A 731 27.58 -16.04 16.67
N LEU A 732 26.44 -16.71 16.88
CA LEU A 732 26.40 -18.16 17.12
C LEU A 732 26.92 -18.96 15.91
N LEU A 733 26.50 -18.58 14.68
CA LEU A 733 26.94 -19.22 13.45
C LEU A 733 28.44 -19.05 13.22
N HIS A 734 29.01 -17.88 13.54
CA HIS A 734 30.42 -17.56 13.38
C HIS A 734 31.35 -18.48 14.17
N ARG A 735 30.89 -19.02 15.32
CA ARG A 735 31.63 -20.02 16.12
C ARG A 735 31.82 -21.35 15.39
N HIS A 736 30.94 -21.69 14.46
CA HIS A 736 30.91 -22.99 13.78
C HIS A 736 31.41 -22.96 12.33
N GLY A 737 31.60 -21.78 11.74
CA GLY A 737 32.15 -21.63 10.40
C GLY A 737 31.96 -20.20 9.87
N ARG A 738 33.08 -19.51 9.63
CA ARG A 738 33.06 -18.12 9.15
C ARG A 738 32.46 -17.98 7.75
N ASP A 739 32.56 -19.01 6.93
CA ASP A 739 32.13 -19.03 5.55
C ASP A 739 30.59 -19.11 5.38
N LEU A 740 29.86 -19.42 6.48
CA LEU A 740 28.38 -19.51 6.46
C LEU A 740 27.66 -18.19 6.70
N VAL A 741 28.35 -17.15 7.19
CA VAL A 741 27.70 -15.84 7.51
C VAL A 741 27.07 -15.17 6.28
N PRO A 742 27.71 -15.11 5.09
CA PRO A 742 27.06 -14.57 3.91
C PRO A 742 25.80 -15.35 3.50
N TRP A 743 25.80 -16.68 3.69
CA TRP A 743 24.61 -17.52 3.46
C TRP A 743 23.45 -17.19 4.40
N ALA A 744 23.76 -16.93 5.66
CA ALA A 744 22.74 -16.54 6.64
C ALA A 744 22.02 -15.25 6.22
N TRP A 745 22.78 -14.24 5.76
CA TRP A 745 22.24 -13.00 5.23
C TRP A 745 21.42 -13.23 3.95
N GLY A 746 21.99 -13.96 2.99
CA GLY A 746 21.35 -14.25 1.74
C GLY A 746 20.02 -14.99 1.90
N LEU A 747 20.02 -16.06 2.70
CA LEU A 747 18.81 -16.86 2.98
C LEU A 747 17.76 -16.08 3.74
N ASN A 748 18.17 -15.27 4.73
CA ASN A 748 17.24 -14.39 5.44
C ASN A 748 16.56 -13.41 4.47
N GLY A 749 17.34 -12.74 3.61
CA GLY A 749 16.81 -11.82 2.61
C GLY A 749 15.89 -12.49 1.59
N ALA A 750 16.30 -13.62 1.01
CA ALA A 750 15.49 -14.39 0.05
C ALA A 750 14.17 -14.89 0.68
N ALA A 751 14.26 -15.40 1.90
CA ALA A 751 13.09 -15.84 2.66
C ALA A 751 12.14 -14.68 2.95
N SER A 752 12.66 -13.48 3.26
CA SER A 752 11.86 -12.29 3.47
C SER A 752 11.13 -11.85 2.20
N VAL A 753 11.79 -11.90 1.02
CA VAL A 753 11.14 -11.58 -0.27
C VAL A 753 9.96 -12.50 -0.54
N LEU A 754 10.16 -13.81 -0.42
CA LEU A 754 9.09 -14.79 -0.61
C LEU A 754 7.97 -14.62 0.43
N ALA A 755 8.34 -14.33 1.66
CA ALA A 755 7.38 -14.13 2.75
C ALA A 755 6.56 -12.86 2.62
N SER A 756 7.06 -11.79 2.01
CA SER A 756 6.27 -10.59 1.75
C SER A 756 5.09 -10.88 0.83
N ILE A 757 5.30 -11.67 -0.21
CA ILE A 757 4.24 -12.11 -1.12
C ILE A 757 3.28 -13.07 -0.40
N LEU A 758 3.84 -14.01 0.38
CA LEU A 758 3.07 -14.98 1.14
C LEU A 758 2.18 -14.30 2.20
N ALA A 759 2.67 -13.25 2.87
CA ALA A 759 1.89 -12.50 3.87
C ALA A 759 0.63 -11.89 3.26
N VAL A 760 0.76 -11.29 2.07
CA VAL A 760 -0.37 -10.73 1.34
C VAL A 760 -1.31 -11.84 0.86
N ALA A 761 -0.79 -12.94 0.32
CA ALA A 761 -1.59 -14.07 -0.13
C ALA A 761 -2.40 -14.70 1.01
N ILE A 762 -1.79 -14.89 2.20
CA ILE A 762 -2.50 -15.37 3.40
C ILE A 762 -3.54 -14.32 3.85
N GLY A 763 -3.16 -13.03 3.88
CA GLY A 763 -4.04 -11.92 4.23
C GLY A 763 -5.30 -11.89 3.36
N MET A 764 -5.15 -12.05 2.05
CA MET A 764 -6.26 -12.09 1.09
C MET A 764 -7.20 -13.29 1.29
N GLN A 765 -6.66 -14.46 1.61
CA GLN A 765 -7.44 -15.69 1.67
C GLN A 765 -8.04 -15.96 3.07
N VAL A 766 -7.24 -15.75 4.11
CA VAL A 766 -7.60 -16.20 5.47
C VAL A 766 -7.60 -15.02 6.47
N GLY A 767 -6.95 -13.91 6.13
CA GLY A 767 -6.83 -12.73 6.97
C GLY A 767 -5.43 -12.52 7.54
N PHE A 768 -5.15 -11.29 7.95
CA PHE A 768 -3.85 -10.88 8.48
C PHE A 768 -3.53 -11.50 9.86
N THR A 769 -4.55 -11.84 10.64
CA THR A 769 -4.38 -12.58 11.90
C THR A 769 -3.75 -13.94 11.66
N ALA A 770 -4.15 -14.65 10.59
CA ALA A 770 -3.55 -15.92 10.21
C ALA A 770 -2.07 -15.74 9.84
N ALA A 771 -1.72 -14.69 9.09
CA ALA A 771 -0.33 -14.39 8.76
C ALA A 771 0.52 -14.14 10.03
N LEU A 772 0.00 -13.39 11.02
CA LEU A 772 0.65 -13.20 12.33
C LEU A 772 0.89 -14.51 13.06
N VAL A 773 -0.10 -15.41 13.08
CA VAL A 773 0.02 -16.72 13.75
C VAL A 773 1.10 -17.57 13.08
N VAL A 774 1.17 -17.58 11.74
CA VAL A 774 2.24 -18.27 11.00
C VAL A 774 3.61 -17.65 11.33
N GLY A 775 3.69 -16.31 11.38
CA GLY A 775 4.90 -15.59 11.78
C GLY A 775 5.37 -15.97 13.20
N LEU A 776 4.44 -16.08 14.15
CA LEU A 776 4.70 -16.59 15.51
C LEU A 776 5.26 -18.01 15.47
N GLY A 777 4.67 -18.88 14.63
CA GLY A 777 5.16 -20.24 14.39
C GLY A 777 6.61 -20.28 13.89
N CYS A 778 6.99 -19.38 12.98
CA CYS A 778 8.36 -19.26 12.49
C CYS A 778 9.35 -18.93 13.63
N TYR A 779 9.02 -18.00 14.52
CA TYR A 779 9.86 -17.69 15.68
C TYR A 779 9.90 -18.84 16.70
N ALA A 780 8.82 -19.60 16.87
CA ALA A 780 8.81 -20.81 17.70
C ALA A 780 9.74 -21.88 17.12
N VAL A 781 9.72 -22.10 15.80
CA VAL A 781 10.67 -23.02 15.12
C VAL A 781 12.10 -22.53 15.29
N ALA A 782 12.37 -21.22 15.13
CA ALA A 782 13.69 -20.63 15.36
C ALA A 782 14.19 -20.90 16.78
N LEU A 783 13.32 -20.79 17.80
CA LEU A 783 13.63 -21.13 19.20
C LEU A 783 14.01 -22.62 19.37
N LEU A 784 13.26 -23.52 18.75
CA LEU A 784 13.55 -24.95 18.78
C LEU A 784 14.91 -25.27 18.13
N VAL A 785 15.20 -24.59 17.01
CA VAL A 785 16.50 -24.74 16.32
C VAL A 785 17.63 -24.27 17.22
N VAL A 786 17.54 -23.08 17.83
CA VAL A 786 18.59 -22.58 18.76
C VAL A 786 18.83 -23.57 19.88
N ARG A 787 17.79 -24.11 20.53
CA ARG A 787 17.92 -25.08 21.63
C ARG A 787 18.57 -26.41 21.23
N ARG A 788 18.46 -26.81 19.94
CA ARG A 788 19.05 -28.07 19.45
C ARG A 788 20.47 -27.92 18.92
N VAL A 789 20.88 -26.73 18.52
CA VAL A 789 22.11 -26.50 17.73
C VAL A 789 23.12 -25.62 18.47
N ALA A 790 22.68 -24.86 19.47
CA ALA A 790 23.52 -24.10 20.39
C ALA A 790 24.02 -25.00 21.55
#